data_004561bdcadce15131e8469294bbe412
#
_entry.id   004561bdcadce15131e8469294bbe412
#
_cell.length_a   1.000
_cell.length_b   1.000
_cell.length_c   1.000
_cell.angle_alpha   90.00
_cell.angle_beta   90.00
_cell.angle_gamma   90.00
#
_symmetry.space_group_name_H-M   'P 1'
#
loop_
_entity.id
_entity.type
_entity.pdbx_description
1 polymer ?
#
loop_
_entity_poly.entity_id
_entity_poly.type
_entity_poly.pdbx_seq_one_letter_code
_entity_poly.pdbx_strand_id
1 'polypeptide(L)'
;MTTSYKVKGMGCMGCVTTVSDRLSAVAGVTAVQVDLASATARIESTAEVPLQTLQKALEGTRYSLVADGEEGESDDEAHRHKPTTPPSIKPTNPHAKVVYYCPMRCEGDKTYDHPGACPVCGMDLVSLEAPKDDNLQRKLWGAIAFTLPIFVIAMSGMWHNNPLYKLMPLSAWNWVQFVLSLPVVFYFCGFLFVRAWRSLKTLHFNMFTLIGIGAGVAWGFSVVGLFFPNLFPEAFKAHGSVHLYFEAATVILTLVLLGQVLEANAHTRTQAAIRLLLDLAPRKATKIVEGNEIEVPIEEVHIGDLLRVKPGEKLPVDGVLTEGYATIDESMITGEAIPVEKQVGSRVSAGTLNGTQSFVMRAEKVGADTLLAQIVARVQEASQSRAPIQKLADKIAAYFVPIVIAIAVLTFVVWAVFGGENAYVYALLNAIAVLIIACPCALGLATPMSVMVGIGKGAQNGILIKDAEALEQMNKVDTLVIDKTGTLTEGKPTVAKLMSFGSLTEKEWLPLLYGLNQQSEHPLAKATNAYAQSQGVTPLPFTDFEALTGKGVRANHAGVSYYFGNERLIEEIGAPISEEIRHNLRARQSEGYTLSLLATDREVIGAVAITDKLKDTTAQALLALQQVGVHIIMLTGDNELTAAAIARQIGLTDYRAGMLPQDKQEEVKRLQAQGKVVAMAGDGINDAPALAQADVGIAMGTGTDIAIESAPITLVKGDLSGIVKAKKLSKAVVKNIRENLFFALVYNVIGIPVAAGALYPVFGILLSPMLGALAMSFSSVSVIGNALRLKRFGN
;
A
#
# COMPACT_ATOMS: atom_id res chain seq x y z
N MET A 1 31.30 -38.53 -2.35
CA MET A 1 31.62 -37.86 -3.64
C MET A 1 31.09 -36.45 -3.58
N THR A 2 31.86 -35.49 -4.10
CA THR A 2 31.39 -34.08 -4.12
C THR A 2 31.23 -33.65 -5.60
N THR A 3 30.05 -33.28 -5.99
CA THR A 3 29.74 -32.83 -7.38
C THR A 3 29.21 -31.40 -7.37
N SER A 4 29.64 -30.59 -8.33
CA SER A 4 29.22 -29.20 -8.47
C SER A 4 28.29 -29.01 -9.69
N TYR A 5 27.23 -28.30 -9.53
CA TYR A 5 26.24 -27.98 -10.58
C TYR A 5 25.95 -26.49 -10.64
N LYS A 6 25.76 -25.94 -11.84
CA LYS A 6 25.20 -24.59 -11.98
C LYS A 6 23.68 -24.62 -11.74
N VAL A 7 23.17 -23.66 -10.96
CA VAL A 7 21.74 -23.52 -10.66
C VAL A 7 21.19 -22.33 -11.40
N LYS A 8 20.32 -22.56 -12.37
CA LYS A 8 19.60 -21.47 -13.07
C LYS A 8 18.38 -21.03 -12.26
N GLY A 9 18.06 -19.75 -12.26
CA GLY A 9 16.84 -19.18 -11.65
C GLY A 9 17.00 -18.65 -10.23
N MET A 10 18.23 -18.66 -9.64
CA MET A 10 18.50 -18.05 -8.32
C MET A 10 18.73 -16.54 -8.44
N GLY A 11 18.12 -15.77 -7.52
CA GLY A 11 18.26 -14.31 -7.48
C GLY A 11 18.28 -13.71 -6.07
N CYS A 12 18.12 -14.52 -5.00
CA CYS A 12 18.08 -14.03 -3.61
C CYS A 12 18.45 -15.15 -2.61
N MET A 13 18.73 -14.76 -1.35
CA MET A 13 19.06 -15.72 -0.27
C MET A 13 17.93 -16.72 0.01
N GLY A 14 16.66 -16.33 -0.14
CA GLY A 14 15.53 -17.28 -0.03
C GLY A 14 15.54 -18.36 -1.11
N CYS A 15 16.12 -18.07 -2.28
CA CYS A 15 16.33 -19.04 -3.34
C CYS A 15 17.38 -20.09 -2.93
N VAL A 16 18.46 -19.65 -2.30
CA VAL A 16 19.53 -20.50 -1.76
C VAL A 16 18.98 -21.50 -0.76
N THR A 17 18.19 -21.04 0.20
CA THR A 17 17.54 -21.91 1.20
C THR A 17 16.61 -22.92 0.54
N THR A 18 15.74 -22.49 -0.39
CA THR A 18 14.81 -23.40 -1.07
C THR A 18 15.52 -24.49 -1.87
N VAL A 19 16.58 -24.13 -2.61
CA VAL A 19 17.37 -25.08 -3.41
C VAL A 19 18.14 -26.04 -2.48
N SER A 20 18.75 -25.52 -1.41
CA SER A 20 19.47 -26.32 -0.40
C SER A 20 18.56 -27.34 0.26
N ASP A 21 17.37 -26.92 0.74
CA ASP A 21 16.42 -27.80 1.43
C ASP A 21 15.89 -28.91 0.52
N ARG A 22 15.56 -28.57 -0.74
CA ARG A 22 15.04 -29.52 -1.72
C ARG A 22 16.08 -30.57 -2.12
N LEU A 23 17.34 -30.15 -2.34
CA LEU A 23 18.42 -31.04 -2.71
C LEU A 23 18.91 -31.91 -1.52
N SER A 24 18.88 -31.37 -0.29
CA SER A 24 19.19 -32.10 0.92
C SER A 24 18.18 -33.22 1.25
N ALA A 25 16.95 -33.10 0.75
CA ALA A 25 15.90 -34.11 0.91
C ALA A 25 16.07 -35.34 -0.03
N VAL A 26 17.01 -35.31 -0.95
CA VAL A 26 17.23 -36.38 -1.92
C VAL A 26 17.99 -37.53 -1.24
N ALA A 27 17.50 -38.74 -1.36
CA ALA A 27 18.11 -39.92 -0.79
C ALA A 27 19.55 -40.13 -1.32
N GLY A 28 20.52 -40.23 -0.41
CA GLY A 28 21.93 -40.38 -0.72
C GLY A 28 22.74 -39.07 -0.70
N VAL A 29 22.14 -37.93 -0.57
CA VAL A 29 22.80 -36.64 -0.35
C VAL A 29 23.11 -36.46 1.13
N THR A 30 24.33 -36.08 1.46
CA THR A 30 24.82 -35.91 2.85
C THR A 30 24.98 -34.44 3.24
N ALA A 31 25.35 -33.57 2.27
CA ALA A 31 25.44 -32.14 2.50
C ALA A 31 25.23 -31.38 1.15
N VAL A 32 24.64 -30.21 1.25
CA VAL A 32 24.43 -29.31 0.10
C VAL A 32 24.88 -27.91 0.48
N GLN A 33 25.80 -27.37 -0.29
CA GLN A 33 26.25 -25.98 -0.16
C GLN A 33 25.93 -25.23 -1.44
N VAL A 34 25.07 -24.21 -1.33
CA VAL A 34 24.62 -23.37 -2.46
C VAL A 34 25.20 -21.97 -2.30
N ASP A 35 25.91 -21.52 -3.34
CA ASP A 35 26.47 -20.18 -3.40
C ASP A 35 25.70 -19.32 -4.40
N LEU A 36 25.18 -18.18 -3.93
CA LEU A 36 24.40 -17.24 -4.74
C LEU A 36 25.27 -16.46 -5.73
N ALA A 37 26.52 -16.11 -5.33
CA ALA A 37 27.38 -15.25 -6.13
C ALA A 37 27.89 -15.97 -7.39
N SER A 38 28.22 -17.26 -7.26
CA SER A 38 28.65 -18.11 -8.38
C SER A 38 27.49 -18.86 -9.04
N ALA A 39 26.28 -18.79 -8.48
CA ALA A 39 25.09 -19.54 -8.89
C ALA A 39 25.38 -21.07 -8.98
N THR A 40 26.13 -21.62 -8.01
CA THR A 40 26.52 -23.03 -7.99
C THR A 40 25.97 -23.73 -6.74
N ALA A 41 25.61 -25.01 -6.90
CA ALA A 41 25.29 -25.92 -5.81
C ALA A 41 26.33 -27.03 -5.77
N ARG A 42 27.04 -27.15 -4.65
CA ARG A 42 27.98 -28.23 -4.35
C ARG A 42 27.27 -29.26 -3.51
N ILE A 43 27.18 -30.50 -4.03
CA ILE A 43 26.41 -31.57 -3.41
C ILE A 43 27.39 -32.69 -3.00
N GLU A 44 27.38 -33.06 -1.71
CA GLU A 44 28.09 -34.18 -1.19
C GLU A 44 27.15 -35.39 -1.05
N SER A 45 27.52 -36.53 -1.57
CA SER A 45 26.69 -37.75 -1.55
C SER A 45 27.50 -39.01 -1.22
N THR A 46 26.84 -40.01 -0.64
CA THR A 46 27.42 -41.31 -0.30
C THR A 46 27.64 -42.18 -1.54
N ALA A 47 26.89 -41.99 -2.61
CA ALA A 47 26.98 -42.65 -3.91
C ALA A 47 26.70 -41.62 -5.02
N GLU A 48 27.00 -41.97 -6.26
CA GLU A 48 26.70 -41.11 -7.42
C GLU A 48 25.18 -40.95 -7.60
N VAL A 49 24.65 -39.73 -7.44
CA VAL A 49 23.23 -39.41 -7.60
C VAL A 49 23.02 -38.87 -9.02
N PRO A 50 22.20 -39.55 -9.86
CA PRO A 50 21.95 -39.06 -11.24
C PRO A 50 21.37 -37.65 -11.26
N LEU A 51 21.83 -36.80 -12.20
CA LEU A 51 21.35 -35.43 -12.38
C LEU A 51 19.83 -35.35 -12.52
N GLN A 52 19.24 -36.36 -13.19
CA GLN A 52 17.78 -36.42 -13.35
C GLN A 52 17.03 -36.54 -12.00
N THR A 53 17.61 -37.24 -11.02
CA THR A 53 17.02 -37.37 -9.69
C THR A 53 17.09 -36.05 -8.91
N LEU A 54 18.19 -35.31 -9.04
CA LEU A 54 18.37 -33.98 -8.46
C LEU A 54 17.47 -32.95 -9.13
N GLN A 55 17.30 -33.02 -10.46
CA GLN A 55 16.37 -32.15 -11.20
C GLN A 55 14.91 -32.42 -10.80
N LYS A 56 14.54 -33.69 -10.58
CA LYS A 56 13.20 -34.08 -10.14
C LYS A 56 12.85 -33.54 -8.75
N ALA A 57 13.84 -33.39 -7.87
CA ALA A 57 13.64 -32.77 -6.56
C ALA A 57 13.33 -31.25 -6.67
N LEU A 58 13.74 -30.61 -7.75
CA LEU A 58 13.45 -29.20 -8.05
C LEU A 58 12.22 -29.02 -8.97
N GLU A 59 11.57 -30.12 -9.40
CA GLU A 59 10.36 -30.06 -10.21
C GLU A 59 9.24 -29.28 -9.49
N GLY A 60 8.54 -28.42 -10.21
CA GLY A 60 7.54 -27.52 -9.63
C GLY A 60 8.14 -26.22 -9.02
N THR A 61 9.46 -26.05 -9.10
CA THR A 61 10.13 -24.79 -8.77
C THR A 61 10.64 -24.10 -10.05
N ARG A 62 11.10 -22.85 -9.94
CA ARG A 62 11.71 -22.11 -11.05
C ARG A 62 13.21 -22.43 -11.23
N TYR A 63 13.76 -23.38 -10.47
CA TYR A 63 15.19 -23.68 -10.44
C TYR A 63 15.50 -24.92 -11.25
N SER A 64 16.63 -24.92 -12.00
CA SER A 64 17.14 -26.08 -12.74
C SER A 64 18.65 -26.23 -12.56
N LEU A 65 19.12 -27.48 -12.54
CA LEU A 65 20.54 -27.82 -12.44
C LEU A 65 21.12 -28.07 -13.84
N VAL A 66 22.32 -27.55 -14.08
CA VAL A 66 23.08 -27.78 -15.33
C VAL A 66 24.46 -28.31 -14.91
N ALA A 67 24.95 -29.36 -15.58
CA ALA A 67 26.28 -29.90 -15.31
C ALA A 67 27.37 -28.90 -15.68
N ASP A 68 28.44 -28.82 -14.86
CA ASP A 68 29.57 -27.93 -15.12
C ASP A 68 30.31 -28.44 -16.36
N GLY A 69 30.20 -27.78 -17.51
CA GLY A 69 30.87 -28.13 -18.78
C GLY A 69 30.00 -28.29 -20.00
N GLU A 70 28.67 -28.25 -19.93
CA GLU A 70 27.81 -28.21 -21.11
C GLU A 70 27.40 -26.77 -21.41
N GLU A 71 28.06 -26.12 -22.33
CA GLU A 71 27.59 -24.96 -23.06
C GLU A 71 26.49 -25.43 -24.01
N GLY A 72 25.29 -25.58 -23.55
CA GLY A 72 24.10 -25.76 -24.39
C GLY A 72 23.74 -24.43 -25.03
N GLU A 73 23.48 -24.50 -26.36
CA GLU A 73 23.11 -23.39 -27.25
C GLU A 73 22.24 -22.33 -26.58
N SER A 74 22.65 -21.11 -26.84
CA SER A 74 22.03 -19.88 -26.36
C SER A 74 20.65 -19.66 -26.98
N ASP A 75 19.59 -19.95 -26.20
CA ASP A 75 18.36 -19.19 -26.31
C ASP A 75 18.53 -17.91 -25.48
N ASP A 76 19.38 -17.02 -25.95
CA ASP A 76 19.77 -15.79 -25.28
C ASP A 76 18.90 -14.61 -25.79
N GLU A 77 17.58 -14.74 -25.72
CA GLU A 77 16.65 -13.63 -25.93
C GLU A 77 15.51 -13.49 -24.91
N ALA A 78 15.55 -14.20 -23.79
CA ALA A 78 14.64 -13.93 -22.70
C ALA A 78 15.33 -14.17 -21.35
N HIS A 79 15.56 -13.09 -20.59
CA HIS A 79 15.96 -13.04 -19.17
C HIS A 79 17.44 -12.78 -18.83
N ARG A 80 18.02 -11.70 -19.35
CA ARG A 80 18.98 -10.93 -18.54
C ARG A 80 18.21 -10.15 -17.47
N HIS A 81 18.06 -10.72 -16.28
CA HIS A 81 17.76 -9.92 -15.10
C HIS A 81 19.02 -9.09 -14.74
N LYS A 82 19.03 -7.84 -15.16
CA LYS A 82 19.65 -6.75 -14.40
C LYS A 82 19.08 -6.78 -12.96
N PRO A 83 19.83 -6.29 -11.92
CA PRO A 83 19.27 -6.13 -10.59
C PRO A 83 17.92 -5.44 -10.73
N THR A 84 16.89 -6.03 -10.12
CA THR A 84 15.51 -5.59 -10.21
C THR A 84 15.39 -4.19 -9.63
N THR A 85 15.55 -3.20 -10.46
CA THR A 85 14.77 -1.99 -10.39
C THR A 85 13.30 -2.43 -10.37
N PRO A 86 12.46 -1.89 -9.49
CA PRO A 86 11.02 -2.12 -9.55
C PRO A 86 10.57 -1.88 -11.00
N PRO A 87 9.58 -2.63 -11.51
CA PRO A 87 9.20 -2.55 -12.90
C PRO A 87 8.97 -1.09 -13.25
N SER A 88 9.85 -0.55 -14.10
CA SER A 88 9.71 0.79 -14.64
C SER A 88 8.33 0.85 -15.28
N ILE A 89 7.47 1.72 -14.74
CA ILE A 89 6.23 2.08 -15.41
C ILE A 89 6.68 2.72 -16.73
N LYS A 90 6.60 1.94 -17.80
CA LYS A 90 6.72 2.51 -19.13
C LYS A 90 5.64 3.57 -19.23
N PRO A 91 5.93 4.78 -19.74
CA PRO A 91 4.93 5.80 -19.98
C PRO A 91 3.78 5.16 -20.75
N THR A 92 2.57 5.52 -20.41
CA THR A 92 1.31 5.00 -20.96
C THR A 92 1.33 5.05 -22.48
N ASN A 93 1.88 4.01 -23.07
CA ASN A 93 1.68 3.68 -24.47
C ASN A 93 0.19 3.33 -24.60
N PRO A 94 -0.58 3.85 -25.56
CA PRO A 94 -1.98 3.46 -25.77
C PRO A 94 -2.18 1.95 -26.01
N HIS A 95 -1.11 1.17 -26.08
CA HIS A 95 -1.06 -0.29 -26.16
C HIS A 95 -0.46 -0.97 -24.92
N ALA A 96 -0.27 -0.28 -23.80
CA ALA A 96 0.13 -0.94 -22.56
C ALA A 96 -0.97 -1.93 -22.15
N LYS A 97 -0.62 -3.21 -22.04
CA LYS A 97 -1.55 -4.26 -21.60
C LYS A 97 -2.08 -3.92 -20.21
N VAL A 98 -3.37 -3.66 -20.12
CA VAL A 98 -4.06 -3.43 -18.84
C VAL A 98 -3.97 -4.70 -17.99
N VAL A 99 -3.43 -4.59 -16.79
CA VAL A 99 -3.25 -5.72 -15.88
C VAL A 99 -4.47 -5.84 -14.97
N TYR A 100 -5.04 -7.06 -14.91
CA TYR A 100 -6.19 -7.39 -14.09
C TYR A 100 -5.80 -8.31 -12.93
N TYR A 101 -6.49 -8.21 -11.81
CA TYR A 101 -6.29 -9.09 -10.65
C TYR A 101 -7.61 -9.48 -10.00
N CYS A 102 -7.63 -10.62 -9.31
CA CYS A 102 -8.80 -11.06 -8.56
C CYS A 102 -8.93 -10.23 -7.26
N PRO A 103 -10.07 -9.56 -7.00
CA PRO A 103 -10.26 -8.80 -5.75
C PRO A 103 -10.10 -9.66 -4.50
N MET A 104 -10.46 -10.95 -4.59
CA MET A 104 -10.29 -11.94 -3.51
C MET A 104 -8.89 -12.57 -3.51
N ARG A 105 -8.05 -12.29 -4.52
CA ARG A 105 -6.69 -12.87 -4.67
C ARG A 105 -6.63 -14.38 -4.34
N CYS A 106 -7.56 -15.15 -4.88
CA CYS A 106 -7.66 -16.58 -4.60
C CYS A 106 -6.42 -17.38 -5.02
N GLU A 107 -5.64 -16.84 -5.97
CA GLU A 107 -4.38 -17.39 -6.46
C GLU A 107 -3.17 -16.51 -6.04
N GLY A 108 -3.25 -15.83 -4.90
CA GLY A 108 -2.19 -14.92 -4.42
C GLY A 108 -2.06 -13.67 -5.29
N ASP A 109 -0.82 -13.30 -5.66
CA ASP A 109 -0.51 -12.10 -6.44
C ASP A 109 -0.58 -12.30 -7.96
N LYS A 110 -1.19 -13.38 -8.42
CA LYS A 110 -1.37 -13.68 -9.84
C LYS A 110 -2.20 -12.60 -10.52
N THR A 111 -1.66 -12.10 -11.62
CA THR A 111 -2.30 -11.10 -12.49
C THR A 111 -2.69 -11.71 -13.82
N TYR A 112 -3.63 -11.06 -14.52
CA TYR A 112 -4.18 -11.49 -15.79
C TYR A 112 -4.07 -10.34 -16.80
N ASP A 113 -3.93 -10.66 -18.08
CA ASP A 113 -3.77 -9.70 -19.18
C ASP A 113 -5.10 -9.38 -19.91
N HIS A 114 -6.23 -9.93 -19.42
CA HIS A 114 -7.54 -9.75 -20.01
C HIS A 114 -8.61 -9.55 -18.92
N PRO A 115 -9.69 -8.81 -19.22
CA PRO A 115 -10.86 -8.75 -18.35
C PRO A 115 -11.59 -10.09 -18.32
N GLY A 116 -12.20 -10.42 -17.19
CA GLY A 116 -12.96 -11.67 -17.09
C GLY A 116 -13.29 -12.03 -15.66
N ALA A 117 -13.68 -13.27 -15.44
CA ALA A 117 -13.96 -13.80 -14.10
C ALA A 117 -12.79 -14.65 -13.60
N CYS A 118 -12.46 -14.49 -12.31
CA CYS A 118 -11.44 -15.31 -11.65
C CYS A 118 -11.74 -16.81 -11.82
N PRO A 119 -10.79 -17.63 -12.25
CA PRO A 119 -11.01 -19.06 -12.46
C PRO A 119 -11.36 -19.82 -11.17
N VAL A 120 -10.96 -19.32 -10.00
CA VAL A 120 -11.19 -19.95 -8.70
C VAL A 120 -12.53 -19.52 -8.08
N CYS A 121 -12.74 -18.22 -7.84
CA CYS A 121 -13.92 -17.73 -7.13
C CYS A 121 -15.03 -17.19 -8.04
N GLY A 122 -14.75 -17.01 -9.34
CA GLY A 122 -15.72 -16.49 -10.30
C GLY A 122 -16.00 -14.99 -10.22
N MET A 123 -15.35 -14.23 -9.33
CA MET A 123 -15.49 -12.77 -9.27
C MET A 123 -14.83 -12.10 -10.47
N ASP A 124 -15.35 -10.94 -10.88
CA ASP A 124 -14.72 -10.17 -11.95
C ASP A 124 -13.34 -9.72 -11.55
N LEU A 125 -12.42 -9.85 -12.49
CA LEU A 125 -11.06 -9.32 -12.37
C LEU A 125 -11.14 -7.80 -12.48
N VAL A 126 -10.44 -7.12 -11.57
CA VAL A 126 -10.43 -5.66 -11.46
C VAL A 126 -9.11 -5.12 -11.97
N SER A 127 -9.15 -4.01 -12.72
CA SER A 127 -7.98 -3.24 -13.10
C SER A 127 -8.11 -1.80 -12.64
N LEU A 128 -6.96 -1.15 -12.38
CA LEU A 128 -6.91 0.27 -12.04
C LEU A 128 -7.09 1.17 -13.28
N GLU A 129 -6.85 0.64 -14.48
CA GLU A 129 -6.82 1.41 -15.73
C GLU A 129 -8.03 1.14 -16.65
N ALA A 130 -8.87 0.15 -16.32
CA ALA A 130 -9.98 -0.22 -17.18
C ALA A 130 -11.06 0.87 -17.28
N PRO A 131 -11.57 1.16 -18.49
CA PRO A 131 -12.73 2.03 -18.68
C PRO A 131 -13.97 1.44 -17.99
N LYS A 132 -14.98 2.29 -17.70
CA LYS A 132 -16.26 1.84 -17.14
C LYS A 132 -16.84 0.69 -17.96
N ASP A 133 -17.19 -0.40 -17.31
CA ASP A 133 -17.96 -1.47 -17.94
C ASP A 133 -19.44 -1.06 -18.04
N ASP A 134 -19.78 -0.39 -19.15
CA ASP A 134 -21.15 0.00 -19.45
C ASP A 134 -22.08 -1.21 -19.69
N ASN A 135 -21.50 -2.41 -19.84
CA ASN A 135 -22.26 -3.65 -20.08
C ASN A 135 -23.07 -4.06 -18.85
N LEU A 136 -22.52 -3.93 -17.64
CA LEU A 136 -23.22 -4.28 -16.41
C LEU A 136 -24.42 -3.37 -16.17
N GLN A 137 -24.30 -2.09 -16.48
CA GLN A 137 -25.39 -1.11 -16.37
C GLN A 137 -26.49 -1.36 -17.41
N ARG A 138 -26.13 -1.73 -18.65
CA ARG A 138 -27.11 -2.13 -19.68
C ARG A 138 -27.87 -3.41 -19.29
N LYS A 139 -27.17 -4.40 -18.73
CA LYS A 139 -27.80 -5.61 -18.20
C LYS A 139 -28.79 -5.30 -17.09
N LEU A 140 -28.46 -4.37 -16.18
CA LEU A 140 -29.38 -3.95 -15.11
C LEU A 140 -30.67 -3.34 -15.68
N TRP A 141 -30.58 -2.40 -16.61
CA TRP A 141 -31.75 -1.79 -17.21
C TRP A 141 -32.60 -2.82 -17.97
N GLY A 142 -31.95 -3.74 -18.69
CA GLY A 142 -32.64 -4.86 -19.31
C GLY A 142 -33.36 -5.78 -18.30
N ALA A 143 -32.68 -6.17 -17.22
CA ALA A 143 -33.28 -6.95 -16.16
C ALA A 143 -34.49 -6.27 -15.52
N ILE A 144 -34.39 -4.96 -15.24
CA ILE A 144 -35.49 -4.14 -14.69
C ILE A 144 -36.68 -4.13 -15.65
N ALA A 145 -36.43 -3.92 -16.94
CA ALA A 145 -37.49 -3.85 -17.95
C ALA A 145 -38.35 -5.12 -18.02
N PHE A 146 -37.76 -6.30 -17.77
CA PHE A 146 -38.47 -7.57 -17.73
C PHE A 146 -39.02 -7.94 -16.34
N THR A 147 -38.28 -7.59 -15.26
CA THR A 147 -38.68 -7.90 -13.89
C THR A 147 -39.85 -7.04 -13.43
N LEU A 148 -39.91 -5.76 -13.82
CA LEU A 148 -40.97 -4.85 -13.40
C LEU A 148 -42.38 -5.31 -13.82
N PRO A 149 -42.63 -5.76 -15.05
CA PRO A 149 -43.93 -6.35 -15.43
C PRO A 149 -44.28 -7.61 -14.61
N ILE A 150 -43.30 -8.53 -14.37
CA ILE A 150 -43.52 -9.74 -13.56
C ILE A 150 -43.95 -9.34 -12.15
N PHE A 151 -43.24 -8.36 -11.55
CA PHE A 151 -43.56 -7.86 -10.22
C PHE A 151 -44.96 -7.22 -10.14
N VAL A 152 -45.33 -6.40 -11.14
CA VAL A 152 -46.68 -5.81 -11.21
C VAL A 152 -47.77 -6.86 -11.33
N ILE A 153 -47.56 -7.88 -12.17
CA ILE A 153 -48.50 -8.99 -12.32
C ILE A 153 -48.69 -9.75 -10.99
N ALA A 154 -47.59 -10.08 -10.31
CA ALA A 154 -47.64 -10.79 -9.04
C ALA A 154 -48.31 -9.98 -7.94
N MET A 155 -47.94 -8.68 -7.80
CA MET A 155 -48.52 -7.79 -6.77
C MET A 155 -49.97 -7.46 -7.02
N SER A 156 -50.41 -7.47 -8.27
CA SER A 156 -51.85 -7.27 -8.61
C SER A 156 -52.77 -8.36 -7.99
N GLY A 157 -52.24 -9.58 -7.77
CA GLY A 157 -52.94 -10.65 -7.09
C GLY A 157 -53.39 -10.38 -5.66
N MET A 158 -52.79 -9.34 -5.02
CA MET A 158 -53.19 -8.90 -3.67
C MET A 158 -54.47 -8.05 -3.65
N TRP A 159 -54.95 -7.58 -4.79
CA TRP A 159 -56.15 -6.77 -4.88
C TRP A 159 -57.40 -7.64 -5.02
N HIS A 160 -58.42 -7.42 -4.14
CA HIS A 160 -59.65 -8.16 -4.12
C HIS A 160 -60.45 -8.17 -5.46
N ASN A 161 -60.26 -7.14 -6.30
CA ASN A 161 -60.90 -6.99 -7.63
C ASN A 161 -59.82 -6.75 -8.70
N ASN A 162 -58.95 -7.75 -8.93
CA ASN A 162 -57.84 -7.61 -9.84
C ASN A 162 -58.30 -7.38 -11.28
N PRO A 163 -58.02 -6.19 -11.90
CA PRO A 163 -58.39 -5.90 -13.27
C PRO A 163 -57.67 -6.80 -14.29
N LEU A 164 -56.47 -7.32 -13.95
CA LEU A 164 -55.68 -8.18 -14.83
C LEU A 164 -56.32 -9.57 -14.97
N TYR A 165 -56.99 -10.10 -13.91
CA TYR A 165 -57.66 -11.39 -13.98
C TYR A 165 -58.98 -11.34 -14.78
N LYS A 166 -59.50 -10.12 -15.07
CA LYS A 166 -60.60 -9.93 -16.01
C LYS A 166 -60.15 -10.02 -17.47
N LEU A 167 -58.86 -9.75 -17.74
CA LEU A 167 -58.28 -9.83 -19.09
C LEU A 167 -57.88 -11.27 -19.46
N MET A 168 -57.27 -12.00 -18.54
CA MET A 168 -56.81 -13.37 -18.73
C MET A 168 -56.86 -14.15 -17.42
N PRO A 169 -57.09 -15.48 -17.44
CA PRO A 169 -57.02 -16.30 -16.23
C PRO A 169 -55.62 -16.32 -15.62
N LEU A 170 -55.52 -16.60 -14.31
CA LEU A 170 -54.26 -16.65 -13.57
C LEU A 170 -53.24 -17.62 -14.21
N SER A 171 -53.72 -18.72 -14.73
CA SER A 171 -52.88 -19.72 -15.43
C SER A 171 -52.17 -19.12 -16.66
N ALA A 172 -52.83 -18.24 -17.43
CA ALA A 172 -52.21 -17.58 -18.57
C ALA A 172 -51.15 -16.53 -18.10
N TRP A 173 -51.43 -15.78 -17.01
CA TRP A 173 -50.46 -14.86 -16.43
C TRP A 173 -49.22 -15.59 -15.89
N ASN A 174 -49.35 -16.79 -15.39
CA ASN A 174 -48.22 -17.63 -14.96
C ASN A 174 -47.31 -17.98 -16.15
N TRP A 175 -47.83 -18.24 -17.32
CA TRP A 175 -47.06 -18.46 -18.55
C TRP A 175 -46.37 -17.16 -19.03
N VAL A 176 -47.04 -16.01 -18.91
CA VAL A 176 -46.41 -14.69 -19.21
C VAL A 176 -45.25 -14.42 -18.28
N GLN A 177 -45.40 -14.66 -16.98
CA GLN A 177 -44.30 -14.48 -16.01
C GLN A 177 -43.13 -15.44 -16.31
N PHE A 178 -43.39 -16.69 -16.66
CA PHE A 178 -42.38 -17.64 -17.07
C PHE A 178 -41.59 -17.13 -18.28
N VAL A 179 -42.24 -16.73 -19.36
CA VAL A 179 -41.61 -16.24 -20.59
C VAL A 179 -40.78 -14.97 -20.30
N LEU A 180 -41.32 -14.03 -19.54
CA LEU A 180 -40.61 -12.82 -19.15
C LEU A 180 -39.42 -13.09 -18.21
N SER A 181 -39.45 -14.17 -17.42
CA SER A 181 -38.35 -14.53 -16.52
C SER A 181 -37.14 -15.11 -17.25
N LEU A 182 -37.33 -15.73 -18.43
CA LEU A 182 -36.21 -16.34 -19.18
C LEU A 182 -35.10 -15.40 -19.54
N PRO A 183 -35.35 -14.18 -20.12
CA PRO A 183 -34.27 -13.23 -20.38
C PRO A 183 -33.54 -12.79 -19.10
N VAL A 184 -34.26 -12.59 -17.98
CA VAL A 184 -33.67 -12.19 -16.72
C VAL A 184 -32.71 -13.27 -16.20
N VAL A 185 -33.18 -14.52 -16.14
CA VAL A 185 -32.42 -15.62 -15.55
C VAL A 185 -31.24 -16.04 -16.43
N PHE A 186 -31.41 -16.17 -17.74
CA PHE A 186 -30.40 -16.77 -18.60
C PHE A 186 -29.51 -15.74 -19.31
N TYR A 187 -30.02 -14.55 -19.66
CA TYR A 187 -29.23 -13.56 -20.38
C TYR A 187 -28.66 -12.46 -19.46
N PHE A 188 -29.52 -11.73 -18.77
CA PHE A 188 -29.07 -10.60 -17.96
C PHE A 188 -28.33 -11.03 -16.70
N CYS A 189 -28.80 -12.07 -16.01
CA CYS A 189 -28.25 -12.57 -14.75
C CYS A 189 -27.59 -13.95 -14.87
N GLY A 190 -27.52 -14.56 -16.06
CA GLY A 190 -26.98 -15.91 -16.28
C GLY A 190 -25.54 -16.07 -15.78
N PHE A 191 -24.72 -15.01 -15.83
CA PHE A 191 -23.36 -15.02 -15.31
C PHE A 191 -23.31 -15.30 -13.78
N LEU A 192 -24.35 -14.93 -13.02
CA LEU A 192 -24.42 -15.22 -11.57
C LEU A 192 -24.51 -16.72 -11.32
N PHE A 193 -25.28 -17.46 -12.14
CA PHE A 193 -25.36 -18.91 -12.04
C PHE A 193 -24.08 -19.61 -12.47
N VAL A 194 -23.40 -19.10 -13.50
CA VAL A 194 -22.09 -19.63 -13.91
C VAL A 194 -21.07 -19.48 -12.77
N ARG A 195 -21.07 -18.35 -12.09
CA ARG A 195 -20.20 -18.10 -10.93
C ARG A 195 -20.57 -19.00 -9.74
N ALA A 196 -21.88 -19.17 -9.46
CA ALA A 196 -22.38 -20.08 -8.44
C ALA A 196 -21.94 -21.51 -8.70
N TRP A 197 -22.10 -22.00 -9.94
CA TRP A 197 -21.69 -23.35 -10.33
C TRP A 197 -20.18 -23.56 -10.17
N ARG A 198 -19.36 -22.56 -10.58
CA ARG A 198 -17.90 -22.60 -10.42
C ARG A 198 -17.51 -22.67 -8.95
N SER A 199 -18.11 -21.82 -8.11
CA SER A 199 -17.91 -21.81 -6.66
C SER A 199 -18.25 -23.14 -5.99
N LEU A 200 -19.36 -23.80 -6.41
CA LEU A 200 -19.72 -25.12 -5.94
C LEU A 200 -18.71 -26.19 -6.37
N LYS A 201 -18.27 -26.15 -7.63
CA LYS A 201 -17.29 -27.10 -8.18
C LYS A 201 -15.92 -27.01 -7.51
N THR A 202 -15.48 -25.80 -7.16
CA THR A 202 -14.19 -25.55 -6.53
C THR A 202 -14.24 -25.64 -4.99
N LEU A 203 -15.42 -25.84 -4.41
CA LEU A 203 -15.68 -25.80 -2.95
C LEU A 203 -15.26 -24.50 -2.27
N HIS A 204 -15.11 -23.42 -3.04
CA HIS A 204 -14.84 -22.07 -2.55
C HIS A 204 -16.17 -21.30 -2.45
N PHE A 205 -16.95 -21.63 -1.42
CA PHE A 205 -18.27 -21.04 -1.22
C PHE A 205 -18.21 -19.53 -1.01
N ASN A 206 -19.05 -18.82 -1.75
CA ASN A 206 -19.14 -17.37 -1.72
C ASN A 206 -20.60 -16.88 -1.89
N MET A 207 -20.78 -15.56 -2.01
CA MET A 207 -22.10 -14.97 -2.17
C MET A 207 -22.89 -15.54 -3.37
N PHE A 208 -22.20 -15.84 -4.49
CA PHE A 208 -22.86 -16.38 -5.69
C PHE A 208 -23.44 -17.77 -5.45
N THR A 209 -22.82 -18.58 -4.56
CA THR A 209 -23.34 -19.87 -4.14
C THR A 209 -24.74 -19.74 -3.52
N LEU A 210 -24.89 -18.82 -2.56
CA LEU A 210 -26.17 -18.61 -1.86
C LEU A 210 -27.24 -18.05 -2.80
N ILE A 211 -26.89 -17.06 -3.62
CA ILE A 211 -27.78 -16.43 -4.60
C ILE A 211 -28.23 -17.46 -5.66
N GLY A 212 -27.27 -18.22 -6.20
CA GLY A 212 -27.56 -19.22 -7.24
C GLY A 212 -28.45 -20.35 -6.76
N ILE A 213 -28.22 -20.82 -5.52
CA ILE A 213 -29.10 -21.83 -4.90
C ILE A 213 -30.46 -21.22 -4.62
N GLY A 214 -30.55 -20.07 -3.94
CA GLY A 214 -31.84 -19.48 -3.54
C GLY A 214 -32.71 -19.08 -4.73
N ALA A 215 -32.19 -18.33 -5.69
CA ALA A 215 -32.93 -17.92 -6.89
C ALA A 215 -33.20 -19.11 -7.83
N GLY A 216 -32.23 -20.03 -7.93
CA GLY A 216 -32.37 -21.25 -8.75
C GLY A 216 -33.46 -22.18 -8.23
N VAL A 217 -33.53 -22.41 -6.92
CA VAL A 217 -34.59 -23.22 -6.29
C VAL A 217 -35.96 -22.54 -6.46
N ALA A 218 -36.07 -21.21 -6.24
CA ALA A 218 -37.31 -20.48 -6.42
C ALA A 218 -37.82 -20.54 -7.86
N TRP A 219 -36.94 -20.30 -8.84
CA TRP A 219 -37.29 -20.39 -10.26
C TRP A 219 -37.58 -21.81 -10.70
N GLY A 220 -36.75 -22.79 -10.31
CA GLY A 220 -36.94 -24.22 -10.63
C GLY A 220 -38.25 -24.79 -10.05
N PHE A 221 -38.56 -24.46 -8.79
CA PHE A 221 -39.84 -24.79 -8.19
C PHE A 221 -41.01 -24.25 -9.01
N SER A 222 -40.92 -22.98 -9.44
CA SER A 222 -41.97 -22.33 -10.22
C SER A 222 -42.13 -22.96 -11.60
N VAL A 223 -41.05 -23.40 -12.25
CA VAL A 223 -41.10 -24.14 -13.51
C VAL A 223 -41.79 -25.48 -13.30
N VAL A 224 -41.38 -26.27 -12.31
CA VAL A 224 -42.01 -27.57 -12.01
C VAL A 224 -43.51 -27.40 -11.67
N GLY A 225 -43.85 -26.36 -10.87
CA GLY A 225 -45.23 -26.02 -10.54
C GLY A 225 -46.11 -25.62 -11.74
N LEU A 226 -45.49 -24.95 -12.74
CA LEU A 226 -46.17 -24.55 -13.96
C LEU A 226 -46.44 -25.74 -14.91
N PHE A 227 -45.43 -26.60 -15.12
CA PHE A 227 -45.51 -27.71 -16.06
C PHE A 227 -46.20 -28.96 -15.46
N PHE A 228 -46.05 -29.19 -14.16
CA PHE A 228 -46.56 -30.38 -13.47
C PHE A 228 -47.40 -30.03 -12.22
N PRO A 229 -48.49 -29.25 -12.35
CA PRO A 229 -49.29 -28.79 -11.20
C PRO A 229 -49.90 -29.92 -10.38
N ASN A 230 -50.11 -31.09 -10.97
CA ASN A 230 -50.67 -32.26 -10.30
C ASN A 230 -49.71 -32.96 -9.32
N LEU A 231 -48.41 -32.66 -9.39
CA LEU A 231 -47.41 -33.15 -8.43
C LEU A 231 -47.53 -32.47 -7.05
N PHE A 232 -48.22 -31.32 -6.99
CA PHE A 232 -48.26 -30.49 -5.79
C PHE A 232 -49.55 -30.74 -5.00
N PRO A 233 -49.48 -30.90 -3.66
CA PRO A 233 -50.64 -30.95 -2.78
C PRO A 233 -51.50 -29.68 -2.92
N GLU A 234 -52.79 -29.79 -2.54
CA GLU A 234 -53.75 -28.68 -2.60
C GLU A 234 -53.28 -27.44 -1.80
N ALA A 235 -52.51 -27.64 -0.72
CA ALA A 235 -51.89 -26.55 0.07
C ALA A 235 -51.00 -25.59 -0.74
N PHE A 236 -50.47 -26.05 -1.89
CA PHE A 236 -49.68 -25.22 -2.81
C PHE A 236 -50.52 -24.52 -3.88
N LYS A 237 -51.84 -24.82 -3.95
CA LYS A 237 -52.73 -24.31 -4.99
C LYS A 237 -53.60 -23.18 -4.46
N ALA A 238 -53.63 -22.06 -5.17
CA ALA A 238 -54.60 -20.98 -4.97
C ALA A 238 -55.38 -20.78 -6.27
N HIS A 239 -56.70 -20.72 -6.19
CA HIS A 239 -57.60 -20.58 -7.36
C HIS A 239 -57.35 -21.59 -8.48
N GLY A 240 -57.03 -22.86 -8.12
CA GLY A 240 -56.75 -23.92 -9.07
C GLY A 240 -55.38 -23.95 -9.74
N SER A 241 -54.47 -23.08 -9.36
CA SER A 241 -53.08 -23.00 -9.84
C SER A 241 -52.10 -23.07 -8.70
N VAL A 242 -50.93 -23.69 -8.93
CA VAL A 242 -49.81 -23.66 -7.98
C VAL A 242 -49.31 -22.23 -7.79
N HIS A 243 -49.00 -21.82 -6.54
CA HIS A 243 -48.40 -20.52 -6.29
C HIS A 243 -46.97 -20.53 -6.76
N LEU A 244 -46.65 -19.69 -7.76
CA LEU A 244 -45.37 -19.63 -8.39
C LEU A 244 -44.57 -18.42 -7.84
N TYR A 245 -43.25 -18.49 -7.92
CA TYR A 245 -42.30 -17.49 -7.34
C TYR A 245 -41.36 -16.92 -8.40
N PHE A 246 -41.84 -16.77 -9.67
CA PHE A 246 -41.04 -16.14 -10.74
C PHE A 246 -40.68 -14.71 -10.41
N GLU A 247 -41.62 -13.96 -9.77
CA GLU A 247 -41.36 -12.60 -9.31
C GLU A 247 -40.26 -12.56 -8.24
N ALA A 248 -40.31 -13.48 -7.28
CA ALA A 248 -39.28 -13.53 -6.23
C ALA A 248 -37.89 -13.79 -6.83
N ALA A 249 -37.76 -14.80 -7.71
CA ALA A 249 -36.50 -15.14 -8.35
C ALA A 249 -35.95 -13.99 -9.19
N THR A 250 -36.78 -13.34 -10.02
CA THR A 250 -36.33 -12.24 -10.90
C THR A 250 -36.02 -10.97 -10.14
N VAL A 251 -36.80 -10.60 -9.12
CA VAL A 251 -36.53 -9.44 -8.24
C VAL A 251 -35.24 -9.64 -7.48
N ILE A 252 -35.00 -10.83 -6.91
CA ILE A 252 -33.76 -11.15 -6.20
C ILE A 252 -32.55 -10.95 -7.13
N LEU A 253 -32.60 -11.57 -8.34
CA LEU A 253 -31.51 -11.47 -9.31
C LEU A 253 -31.27 -10.02 -9.76
N THR A 254 -32.34 -9.27 -9.99
CA THR A 254 -32.24 -7.85 -10.38
C THR A 254 -31.68 -6.97 -9.27
N LEU A 255 -32.08 -7.19 -8.00
CA LEU A 255 -31.53 -6.46 -6.85
C LEU A 255 -30.06 -6.82 -6.58
N VAL A 256 -29.68 -8.09 -6.78
CA VAL A 256 -28.27 -8.49 -6.72
C VAL A 256 -27.47 -7.82 -7.83
N LEU A 257 -28.00 -7.78 -9.05
CA LEU A 257 -27.36 -7.07 -10.16
C LEU A 257 -27.23 -5.57 -9.89
N LEU A 258 -28.25 -4.96 -9.28
CA LEU A 258 -28.18 -3.58 -8.79
C LEU A 258 -27.03 -3.41 -7.78
N GLY A 259 -26.91 -4.32 -6.81
CA GLY A 259 -25.79 -4.34 -5.85
C GLY A 259 -24.44 -4.38 -6.55
N GLN A 260 -24.26 -5.24 -7.57
CA GLN A 260 -23.03 -5.33 -8.36
C GLN A 260 -22.72 -4.03 -9.14
N VAL A 261 -23.73 -3.37 -9.69
CA VAL A 261 -23.55 -2.05 -10.37
C VAL A 261 -23.15 -0.97 -9.38
N LEU A 262 -23.77 -0.94 -8.19
CA LEU A 262 -23.40 0.02 -7.13
C LEU A 262 -21.96 -0.22 -6.66
N GLU A 263 -21.56 -1.48 -6.50
CA GLU A 263 -20.21 -1.90 -6.17
C GLU A 263 -19.20 -1.43 -7.21
N ALA A 264 -19.41 -1.71 -8.49
CA ALA A 264 -18.54 -1.29 -9.58
C ALA A 264 -18.39 0.25 -9.65
N ASN A 265 -19.51 0.97 -9.49
CA ASN A 265 -19.51 2.44 -9.46
C ASN A 265 -18.76 3.00 -8.24
N ALA A 266 -18.84 2.32 -7.09
CA ALA A 266 -18.14 2.71 -5.88
C ALA A 266 -16.63 2.52 -6.02
N HIS A 267 -16.18 1.40 -6.59
CA HIS A 267 -14.78 1.19 -6.95
C HIS A 267 -14.24 2.31 -7.85
N THR A 268 -14.96 2.67 -8.90
CA THR A 268 -14.57 3.76 -9.79
C THR A 268 -14.46 5.11 -9.06
N ARG A 269 -15.38 5.39 -8.14
CA ARG A 269 -15.36 6.64 -7.34
C ARG A 269 -14.23 6.68 -6.31
N THR A 270 -13.81 5.55 -5.78
CA THR A 270 -12.66 5.49 -4.84
C THR A 270 -11.33 5.65 -5.56
N GLN A 271 -11.21 5.13 -6.78
CA GLN A 271 -10.05 5.35 -7.65
C GLN A 271 -9.90 6.79 -8.17
N ALA A 272 -10.93 7.62 -8.02
CA ALA A 272 -10.88 9.02 -8.48
C ALA A 272 -9.72 9.82 -7.84
N ALA A 273 -9.33 9.50 -6.60
CA ALA A 273 -8.18 10.14 -5.95
C ALA A 273 -6.85 9.83 -6.67
N ILE A 274 -6.68 8.59 -7.13
CA ILE A 274 -5.52 8.17 -7.92
C ILE A 274 -5.54 8.80 -9.31
N ARG A 275 -6.72 8.85 -9.94
CA ARG A 275 -6.89 9.52 -11.25
C ARG A 275 -6.56 11.01 -11.18
N LEU A 276 -6.94 11.70 -10.10
CA LEU A 276 -6.57 13.09 -9.90
C LEU A 276 -5.06 13.30 -9.86
N LEU A 277 -4.29 12.38 -9.28
CA LEU A 277 -2.83 12.42 -9.30
C LEU A 277 -2.27 12.17 -10.72
N LEU A 278 -2.85 11.23 -11.47
CA LEU A 278 -2.47 10.97 -12.87
C LEU A 278 -2.76 12.17 -13.78
N ASP A 279 -3.86 12.89 -13.54
CA ASP A 279 -4.25 14.07 -14.31
C ASP A 279 -3.37 15.31 -14.00
N LEU A 280 -2.46 15.23 -13.01
CA LEU A 280 -1.50 16.30 -12.73
C LEU A 280 -0.39 16.37 -13.78
N ALA A 281 0.02 15.27 -14.38
CA ALA A 281 1.05 15.24 -15.40
C ALA A 281 0.54 15.87 -16.71
N PRO A 282 1.18 16.92 -17.24
CA PRO A 282 0.82 17.48 -18.54
C PRO A 282 1.21 16.50 -19.64
N ARG A 283 0.49 16.53 -20.76
CA ARG A 283 0.75 15.65 -21.90
C ARG A 283 1.77 16.23 -22.88
N LYS A 284 2.10 17.51 -22.75
CA LYS A 284 2.99 18.25 -23.64
C LYS A 284 3.90 19.15 -22.83
N ALA A 285 5.06 19.48 -23.39
CA ALA A 285 6.03 20.41 -22.82
C ALA A 285 6.52 21.38 -23.90
N THR A 286 6.90 22.60 -23.49
CA THR A 286 7.53 23.58 -24.39
C THR A 286 9.05 23.47 -24.25
N LYS A 287 9.70 22.81 -25.22
CA LYS A 287 11.14 22.58 -25.28
C LYS A 287 11.82 23.73 -26.02
N ILE A 288 12.98 24.18 -25.55
CA ILE A 288 13.81 25.20 -26.19
C ILE A 288 14.91 24.48 -26.98
N VAL A 289 14.89 24.63 -28.32
CA VAL A 289 15.90 24.06 -29.23
C VAL A 289 16.48 25.22 -30.06
N GLU A 290 17.79 25.45 -29.95
CA GLU A 290 18.50 26.54 -30.64
C GLU A 290 17.85 27.92 -30.47
N GLY A 291 17.27 28.18 -29.28
CA GLY A 291 16.60 29.43 -28.96
C GLY A 291 15.13 29.53 -29.38
N ASN A 292 14.61 28.55 -30.10
CA ASN A 292 13.19 28.49 -30.49
C ASN A 292 12.36 27.62 -29.53
N GLU A 293 11.13 28.06 -29.23
CA GLU A 293 10.19 27.29 -28.43
C GLU A 293 9.38 26.34 -29.31
N ILE A 294 9.45 25.04 -29.03
CA ILE A 294 8.72 23.98 -29.75
C ILE A 294 7.89 23.20 -28.75
N GLU A 295 6.60 23.04 -29.04
CA GLU A 295 5.73 22.17 -28.23
C GLU A 295 5.94 20.71 -28.65
N VAL A 296 6.34 19.87 -27.68
CA VAL A 296 6.61 18.44 -27.87
C VAL A 296 5.75 17.59 -26.95
N PRO A 297 5.40 16.36 -27.33
CA PRO A 297 4.84 15.37 -26.41
C PRO A 297 5.80 15.13 -25.23
N ILE A 298 5.22 14.85 -24.04
CA ILE A 298 6.05 14.66 -22.82
C ILE A 298 7.04 13.49 -22.95
N GLU A 299 6.72 12.49 -23.77
CA GLU A 299 7.54 11.31 -24.02
C GLU A 299 8.82 11.63 -24.81
N GLU A 300 8.88 12.78 -25.49
CA GLU A 300 10.03 13.26 -26.25
C GLU A 300 10.97 14.16 -25.43
N VAL A 301 10.65 14.39 -24.17
CA VAL A 301 11.51 15.15 -23.26
C VAL A 301 12.59 14.23 -22.69
N HIS A 302 13.85 14.65 -22.81
CA HIS A 302 15.01 13.91 -22.33
C HIS A 302 15.72 14.68 -21.19
N ILE A 303 16.51 13.94 -20.41
CA ILE A 303 17.35 14.55 -19.34
C ILE A 303 18.32 15.54 -19.99
N GLY A 304 18.40 16.74 -19.41
CA GLY A 304 19.22 17.84 -19.91
C GLY A 304 18.50 18.85 -20.78
N ASP A 305 17.28 18.53 -21.26
CA ASP A 305 16.48 19.45 -22.08
C ASP A 305 16.11 20.72 -21.31
N LEU A 306 16.14 21.86 -21.99
CA LEU A 306 15.64 23.13 -21.47
C LEU A 306 14.17 23.28 -21.82
N LEU A 307 13.35 23.53 -20.79
CA LEU A 307 11.91 23.62 -20.92
C LEU A 307 11.44 24.97 -20.41
N ARG A 308 10.57 25.65 -21.18
CA ARG A 308 9.85 26.85 -20.77
C ARG A 308 8.56 26.46 -20.07
N VAL A 309 8.33 27.01 -18.87
CA VAL A 309 7.06 26.87 -18.15
C VAL A 309 6.42 28.24 -18.00
N LYS A 310 5.24 28.40 -18.60
CA LYS A 310 4.49 29.67 -18.60
C LYS A 310 3.61 29.81 -17.34
N PRO A 311 3.16 31.02 -17.00
CA PRO A 311 2.22 31.20 -15.88
C PRO A 311 0.97 30.38 -16.04
N GLY A 312 0.55 29.70 -14.95
CA GLY A 312 -0.63 28.83 -14.94
C GLY A 312 -0.41 27.45 -15.57
N GLU A 313 0.78 27.13 -16.07
CA GLU A 313 1.10 25.81 -16.61
C GLU A 313 1.58 24.86 -15.50
N LYS A 314 1.29 23.58 -15.69
CA LYS A 314 1.84 22.51 -14.85
C LYS A 314 3.24 22.16 -15.31
N LEU A 315 4.14 21.90 -14.36
CA LEU A 315 5.50 21.51 -14.65
C LEU A 315 5.54 20.10 -15.29
N PRO A 316 6.25 19.96 -16.43
CA PRO A 316 6.20 18.71 -17.21
C PRO A 316 7.01 17.56 -16.59
N VAL A 317 8.19 17.88 -16.02
CA VAL A 317 9.14 16.90 -15.48
C VAL A 317 9.81 17.45 -14.22
N ASP A 318 10.58 16.61 -13.50
CA ASP A 318 11.40 17.11 -12.40
C ASP A 318 12.69 17.72 -12.95
N GLY A 319 13.14 18.82 -12.34
CA GLY A 319 14.34 19.50 -12.82
C GLY A 319 14.79 20.63 -11.90
N VAL A 320 15.70 21.46 -12.44
CA VAL A 320 16.25 22.62 -11.76
C VAL A 320 15.95 23.88 -12.57
N LEU A 321 15.54 24.92 -11.89
CA LEU A 321 15.31 26.24 -12.46
C LEU A 321 16.63 26.86 -12.89
N THR A 322 16.77 27.20 -14.18
CA THR A 322 18.00 27.75 -14.77
C THR A 322 17.91 29.24 -15.06
N GLU A 323 16.71 29.75 -15.38
CA GLU A 323 16.48 31.15 -15.68
C GLU A 323 15.15 31.63 -15.09
N GLY A 324 15.14 32.84 -14.53
CA GLY A 324 13.95 33.46 -13.97
C GLY A 324 13.76 33.16 -12.48
N TYR A 325 12.56 33.40 -12.00
CA TYR A 325 12.07 33.00 -10.68
C TYR A 325 10.61 32.59 -10.80
N ALA A 326 10.13 31.79 -9.85
CA ALA A 326 8.79 31.26 -9.89
C ALA A 326 8.17 31.16 -8.49
N THR A 327 6.87 31.37 -8.41
CA THR A 327 6.07 30.98 -7.24
C THR A 327 5.30 29.73 -7.62
N ILE A 328 5.65 28.60 -7.03
CA ILE A 328 5.10 27.29 -7.43
C ILE A 328 4.14 26.78 -6.35
N ASP A 329 2.91 26.45 -6.77
CA ASP A 329 1.96 25.75 -5.94
C ASP A 329 2.26 24.23 -5.97
N GLU A 330 2.79 23.73 -4.86
CA GLU A 330 3.13 22.33 -4.65
C GLU A 330 2.04 21.59 -3.86
N SER A 331 0.89 22.22 -3.60
CA SER A 331 -0.17 21.69 -2.72
C SER A 331 -0.70 20.32 -3.12
N MET A 332 -0.73 20.04 -4.42
CA MET A 332 -1.22 18.76 -4.96
C MET A 332 -0.29 17.57 -4.64
N ILE A 333 0.98 17.83 -4.38
CA ILE A 333 1.99 16.81 -4.03
C ILE A 333 2.28 16.81 -2.54
N THR A 334 2.41 17.99 -1.95
CA THR A 334 2.83 18.17 -0.55
C THR A 334 1.67 18.29 0.42
N GLY A 335 0.47 18.66 -0.07
CA GLY A 335 -0.71 18.92 0.74
C GLY A 335 -0.69 20.26 1.48
N GLU A 336 0.19 21.21 1.10
CA GLU A 336 0.25 22.54 1.70
C GLU A 336 -0.26 23.61 0.74
N ALA A 337 -1.16 24.46 1.23
CA ALA A 337 -1.80 25.48 0.42
C ALA A 337 -0.95 26.73 0.13
N ILE A 338 0.22 26.90 0.77
CA ILE A 338 1.06 28.06 0.60
C ILE A 338 2.05 27.81 -0.54
N PRO A 339 2.00 28.59 -1.65
CA PRO A 339 2.95 28.49 -2.74
C PRO A 339 4.40 28.79 -2.28
N VAL A 340 5.36 28.14 -2.89
CA VAL A 340 6.79 28.23 -2.55
C VAL A 340 7.53 29.05 -3.59
N GLU A 341 8.31 30.02 -3.15
CA GLU A 341 9.18 30.79 -4.03
C GLU A 341 10.42 29.97 -4.43
N LYS A 342 10.71 29.92 -5.74
CA LYS A 342 11.85 29.22 -6.33
C LYS A 342 12.73 30.21 -7.09
N GLN A 343 14.04 30.08 -6.92
CA GLN A 343 15.07 30.87 -7.59
C GLN A 343 15.96 29.98 -8.46
N VAL A 344 16.82 30.57 -9.26
CA VAL A 344 17.81 29.82 -10.06
C VAL A 344 18.59 28.86 -9.16
N GLY A 345 18.69 27.60 -9.58
CA GLY A 345 19.28 26.51 -8.79
C GLY A 345 18.29 25.77 -7.89
N SER A 346 17.05 26.25 -7.73
CA SER A 346 16.03 25.53 -6.96
C SER A 346 15.48 24.33 -7.74
N ARG A 347 15.27 23.21 -7.03
CA ARG A 347 14.57 22.03 -7.59
C ARG A 347 13.08 22.26 -7.69
N VAL A 348 12.50 21.74 -8.77
CA VAL A 348 11.08 21.79 -9.08
C VAL A 348 10.58 20.42 -9.51
N SER A 349 9.32 20.12 -9.23
CA SER A 349 8.75 18.77 -9.43
C SER A 349 7.62 18.77 -10.44
N ALA A 350 7.54 17.70 -11.21
CA ALA A 350 6.48 17.45 -12.19
C ALA A 350 5.08 17.52 -11.54
N GLY A 351 4.10 18.06 -12.27
CA GLY A 351 2.70 18.13 -11.83
C GLY A 351 2.37 19.26 -10.86
N THR A 352 3.36 20.03 -10.38
CA THR A 352 3.15 21.27 -9.63
C THR A 352 2.71 22.40 -10.56
N LEU A 353 2.08 23.44 -10.04
CA LEU A 353 1.50 24.53 -10.84
C LEU A 353 2.37 25.79 -10.72
N ASN A 354 2.81 26.31 -11.86
CA ASN A 354 3.51 27.61 -11.92
C ASN A 354 2.52 28.75 -11.70
N GLY A 355 2.89 29.69 -10.83
CA GLY A 355 2.09 30.89 -10.52
C GLY A 355 2.17 31.97 -11.61
N THR A 356 2.87 33.08 -11.32
CA THR A 356 2.72 34.34 -12.09
C THR A 356 3.84 34.62 -13.09
N GLN A 357 4.98 33.94 -13.03
CA GLN A 357 6.17 34.24 -13.82
C GLN A 357 6.53 33.10 -14.77
N SER A 358 6.99 33.42 -16.00
CA SER A 358 7.56 32.42 -16.91
C SER A 358 9.03 32.18 -16.55
N PHE A 359 9.47 30.93 -16.52
CA PHE A 359 10.84 30.54 -16.23
C PHE A 359 11.33 29.41 -17.14
N VAL A 360 12.65 29.19 -17.16
CA VAL A 360 13.26 28.05 -17.83
C VAL A 360 13.78 27.07 -16.79
N MET A 361 13.52 25.80 -17.02
CA MET A 361 14.05 24.69 -16.21
C MET A 361 14.86 23.72 -17.07
N ARG A 362 15.84 23.07 -16.47
CA ARG A 362 16.53 21.93 -17.07
C ARG A 362 15.97 20.63 -16.51
N ALA A 363 15.57 19.72 -17.36
CA ALA A 363 15.06 18.42 -17.00
C ALA A 363 16.16 17.55 -16.34
N GLU A 364 15.89 17.02 -15.14
CA GLU A 364 16.79 16.10 -14.41
C GLU A 364 16.22 14.68 -14.31
N LYS A 365 14.89 14.55 -14.16
CA LYS A 365 14.20 13.25 -14.15
C LYS A 365 12.99 13.32 -15.06
N VAL A 366 12.81 12.28 -15.88
CA VAL A 366 11.74 12.22 -16.88
C VAL A 366 10.96 10.91 -16.80
N GLY A 367 9.74 10.88 -17.30
CA GLY A 367 8.92 9.67 -17.38
C GLY A 367 8.67 9.03 -16.01
N ALA A 368 9.03 7.76 -15.87
CA ALA A 368 8.82 6.95 -14.66
C ALA A 368 9.66 7.41 -13.45
N ASP A 369 10.75 8.12 -13.68
CA ASP A 369 11.69 8.55 -12.64
C ASP A 369 11.25 9.86 -11.97
N THR A 370 10.21 10.54 -12.46
CA THR A 370 9.67 11.74 -11.84
C THR A 370 9.03 11.42 -10.49
N LEU A 371 9.11 12.35 -9.53
CA LEU A 371 8.49 12.22 -8.20
C LEU A 371 7.00 11.89 -8.31
N LEU A 372 6.28 12.55 -9.22
CA LEU A 372 4.85 12.29 -9.43
C LEU A 372 4.59 10.86 -9.90
N ALA A 373 5.38 10.35 -10.87
CA ALA A 373 5.24 8.99 -11.35
C ALA A 373 5.52 7.95 -10.25
N GLN A 374 6.53 8.19 -9.41
CA GLN A 374 6.83 7.34 -8.25
C GLN A 374 5.71 7.37 -7.21
N ILE A 375 5.12 8.53 -6.92
CA ILE A 375 3.95 8.66 -6.03
C ILE A 375 2.79 7.80 -6.57
N VAL A 376 2.48 7.93 -7.86
CA VAL A 376 1.39 7.17 -8.50
C VAL A 376 1.65 5.67 -8.41
N ALA A 377 2.88 5.22 -8.71
CA ALA A 377 3.25 3.81 -8.63
C ALA A 377 3.06 3.23 -7.24
N ARG A 378 3.53 3.94 -6.20
CA ARG A 378 3.37 3.51 -4.80
C ARG A 378 1.91 3.46 -4.36
N VAL A 379 1.10 4.44 -4.77
CA VAL A 379 -0.34 4.45 -4.46
C VAL A 379 -1.06 3.30 -5.18
N GLN A 380 -0.66 2.95 -6.40
CA GLN A 380 -1.19 1.79 -7.12
C GLN A 380 -0.82 0.48 -6.42
N GLU A 381 0.44 0.29 -6.05
CA GLU A 381 0.93 -0.88 -5.30
C GLU A 381 0.18 -1.04 -3.98
N ALA A 382 0.10 0.04 -3.20
CA ALA A 382 -0.61 0.08 -1.93
C ALA A 382 -2.09 -0.29 -2.06
N SER A 383 -2.76 0.21 -3.10
CA SER A 383 -4.19 -0.06 -3.36
C SER A 383 -4.47 -1.53 -3.67
N GLN A 384 -3.46 -2.28 -4.10
CA GLN A 384 -3.54 -3.71 -4.37
C GLN A 384 -3.17 -4.58 -3.16
N SER A 385 -2.57 -4.01 -2.11
CA SER A 385 -2.16 -4.74 -0.92
C SER A 385 -3.35 -5.13 -0.03
N ARG A 386 -3.17 -6.12 0.85
CA ARG A 386 -4.21 -6.60 1.78
C ARG A 386 -3.89 -6.26 3.22
N ALA A 387 -4.83 -5.64 3.90
CA ALA A 387 -4.75 -5.46 5.34
C ALA A 387 -4.95 -6.81 6.08
N PRO A 388 -4.29 -7.04 7.23
CA PRO A 388 -4.52 -8.22 8.07
C PRO A 388 -5.98 -8.42 8.46
N ILE A 389 -6.71 -7.35 8.73
CA ILE A 389 -8.15 -7.38 9.05
C ILE A 389 -9.01 -7.92 7.89
N GLN A 390 -8.57 -7.75 6.64
CA GLN A 390 -9.24 -8.32 5.48
C GLN A 390 -9.09 -9.85 5.45
N LYS A 391 -7.89 -10.37 5.74
CA LYS A 391 -7.65 -11.82 5.83
C LYS A 391 -8.56 -12.48 6.88
N LEU A 392 -8.82 -11.77 8.00
CA LEU A 392 -9.76 -12.22 9.02
C LEU A 392 -11.20 -12.24 8.51
N ALA A 393 -11.63 -11.20 7.81
CA ALA A 393 -12.98 -11.13 7.22
C ALA A 393 -13.21 -12.25 6.19
N ASP A 394 -12.22 -12.53 5.34
CA ASP A 394 -12.28 -13.62 4.35
C ASP A 394 -12.40 -15.00 5.04
N LYS A 395 -11.66 -15.23 6.13
CA LYS A 395 -11.75 -16.43 6.94
C LYS A 395 -13.14 -16.61 7.57
N ILE A 396 -13.72 -15.52 8.11
CA ILE A 396 -15.09 -15.54 8.65
C ILE A 396 -16.08 -15.91 7.55
N ALA A 397 -15.98 -15.31 6.37
CA ALA A 397 -16.86 -15.58 5.24
C ALA A 397 -16.84 -17.07 4.80
N ALA A 398 -15.66 -17.69 4.82
CA ALA A 398 -15.49 -19.09 4.44
C ALA A 398 -16.26 -20.08 5.36
N TYR A 399 -16.37 -19.77 6.66
CA TYR A 399 -17.19 -20.58 7.59
C TYR A 399 -18.66 -20.18 7.58
N PHE A 400 -18.96 -18.92 7.32
CA PHE A 400 -20.29 -18.36 7.39
C PHE A 400 -21.25 -19.02 6.36
N VAL A 401 -20.81 -19.20 5.11
CA VAL A 401 -21.67 -19.75 4.04
C VAL A 401 -22.14 -21.19 4.32
N PRO A 402 -21.26 -22.14 4.70
CA PRO A 402 -21.70 -23.48 5.10
C PRO A 402 -22.68 -23.48 6.28
N ILE A 403 -22.44 -22.63 7.30
CA ILE A 403 -23.31 -22.50 8.46
C ILE A 403 -24.71 -22.03 8.04
N VAL A 404 -24.78 -21.05 7.15
CA VAL A 404 -26.06 -20.53 6.62
C VAL A 404 -26.80 -21.59 5.86
N ILE A 405 -26.15 -22.39 5.02
CA ILE A 405 -26.77 -23.50 4.30
C ILE A 405 -27.35 -24.49 5.31
N ALA A 406 -26.63 -24.84 6.37
CA ALA A 406 -27.14 -25.72 7.42
C ALA A 406 -28.35 -25.13 8.14
N ILE A 407 -28.34 -23.79 8.45
CA ILE A 407 -29.50 -23.11 9.02
C ILE A 407 -30.69 -23.11 8.07
N ALA A 408 -30.49 -22.92 6.76
CA ALA A 408 -31.56 -22.95 5.79
C ALA A 408 -32.20 -24.36 5.69
N VAL A 409 -31.38 -25.42 5.71
CA VAL A 409 -31.86 -26.81 5.76
C VAL A 409 -32.63 -27.08 7.05
N LEU A 410 -32.08 -26.64 8.20
CA LEU A 410 -32.76 -26.78 9.49
C LEU A 410 -34.11 -26.03 9.49
N THR A 411 -34.13 -24.81 8.97
CA THR A 411 -35.35 -24.00 8.82
C THR A 411 -36.36 -24.75 7.97
N PHE A 412 -35.95 -25.32 6.86
CA PHE A 412 -36.82 -26.14 6.00
C PHE A 412 -37.44 -27.33 6.78
N VAL A 413 -36.62 -28.11 7.48
CA VAL A 413 -37.03 -29.25 8.26
C VAL A 413 -38.01 -28.86 9.37
N VAL A 414 -37.70 -27.82 10.15
CA VAL A 414 -38.55 -27.32 11.25
C VAL A 414 -39.93 -26.91 10.71
N TRP A 415 -39.96 -26.10 9.64
CA TRP A 415 -41.24 -25.70 9.06
C TRP A 415 -41.99 -26.83 8.39
N ALA A 416 -41.31 -27.82 7.76
CA ALA A 416 -41.95 -29.01 7.17
C ALA A 416 -42.62 -29.88 8.23
N VAL A 417 -42.11 -29.91 9.47
CA VAL A 417 -42.64 -30.70 10.58
C VAL A 417 -43.71 -29.94 11.36
N PHE A 418 -43.49 -28.63 11.63
CA PHE A 418 -44.32 -27.87 12.56
C PHE A 418 -45.17 -26.77 11.87
N GLY A 419 -45.09 -26.58 10.55
CA GLY A 419 -45.72 -25.48 9.80
C GLY A 419 -47.21 -25.57 9.57
N GLY A 420 -47.91 -26.60 10.06
CA GLY A 420 -49.38 -26.77 9.93
C GLY A 420 -49.82 -27.07 8.49
N GLU A 421 -50.98 -26.57 8.08
CA GLU A 421 -51.59 -26.88 6.76
C GLU A 421 -50.69 -26.46 5.57
N ASN A 422 -49.89 -25.38 5.70
CA ASN A 422 -49.00 -24.87 4.66
C ASN A 422 -47.52 -25.17 4.95
N ALA A 423 -47.21 -26.21 5.71
CA ALA A 423 -45.87 -26.54 6.23
C ALA A 423 -44.79 -26.49 5.13
N TYR A 424 -44.96 -27.15 4.01
CA TYR A 424 -43.95 -27.22 2.94
C TYR A 424 -43.77 -25.89 2.21
N VAL A 425 -44.87 -25.08 2.06
CA VAL A 425 -44.80 -23.73 1.47
C VAL A 425 -43.93 -22.83 2.34
N TYR A 426 -44.20 -22.80 3.64
CA TYR A 426 -43.44 -22.01 4.60
C TYR A 426 -42.01 -22.52 4.74
N ALA A 427 -41.81 -23.85 4.70
CA ALA A 427 -40.50 -24.47 4.72
C ALA A 427 -39.63 -23.97 3.55
N LEU A 428 -40.15 -23.99 2.34
CA LEU A 428 -39.43 -23.55 1.14
C LEU A 428 -39.17 -22.05 1.16
N LEU A 429 -40.20 -21.23 1.45
CA LEU A 429 -40.06 -19.77 1.46
C LEU A 429 -39.06 -19.28 2.51
N ASN A 430 -39.14 -19.80 3.74
CA ASN A 430 -38.25 -19.39 4.81
C ASN A 430 -36.81 -19.86 4.58
N ALA A 431 -36.60 -21.07 4.04
CA ALA A 431 -35.29 -21.56 3.67
C ALA A 431 -34.64 -20.67 2.59
N ILE A 432 -35.42 -20.32 1.53
CA ILE A 432 -34.95 -19.38 0.49
C ILE A 432 -34.67 -18.00 1.08
N ALA A 433 -35.56 -17.49 1.95
CA ALA A 433 -35.35 -16.19 2.62
C ALA A 433 -34.07 -16.16 3.46
N VAL A 434 -33.77 -17.25 4.19
CA VAL A 434 -32.51 -17.40 4.95
C VAL A 434 -31.31 -17.39 4.03
N LEU A 435 -31.32 -18.14 2.92
CA LEU A 435 -30.21 -18.16 1.96
C LEU A 435 -29.91 -16.78 1.37
N ILE A 436 -30.94 -15.99 1.10
CA ILE A 436 -30.81 -14.69 0.45
C ILE A 436 -30.35 -13.63 1.43
N ILE A 437 -31.00 -13.51 2.61
CA ILE A 437 -30.65 -12.46 3.58
C ILE A 437 -29.27 -12.69 4.20
N ALA A 438 -28.80 -13.90 4.20
CA ALA A 438 -27.48 -14.25 4.72
C ALA A 438 -26.33 -13.96 3.73
N CYS A 439 -26.60 -13.40 2.54
CA CYS A 439 -25.53 -13.03 1.61
C CYS A 439 -24.58 -11.99 2.23
N PRO A 440 -23.31 -12.30 2.45
CA PRO A 440 -22.36 -11.33 3.02
C PRO A 440 -21.81 -10.39 1.92
N CYS A 441 -22.69 -9.85 1.06
CA CYS A 441 -22.31 -9.08 -0.13
C CYS A 441 -21.43 -7.87 0.20
N ALA A 442 -21.76 -7.13 1.27
CA ALA A 442 -21.03 -5.96 1.71
C ALA A 442 -19.71 -6.28 2.43
N LEU A 443 -19.53 -7.51 2.94
CA LEU A 443 -18.34 -7.90 3.71
C LEU A 443 -17.06 -7.82 2.87
N GLY A 444 -17.11 -8.25 1.61
CA GLY A 444 -16.01 -8.20 0.66
C GLY A 444 -15.56 -6.76 0.31
N LEU A 445 -16.46 -5.77 0.48
CA LEU A 445 -16.20 -4.36 0.20
C LEU A 445 -15.72 -3.56 1.42
N ALA A 446 -16.03 -4.04 2.63
CA ALA A 446 -15.88 -3.29 3.88
C ALA A 446 -14.44 -2.79 4.12
N THR A 447 -13.43 -3.62 3.85
CA THR A 447 -12.02 -3.29 4.05
C THR A 447 -11.40 -2.61 2.83
N PRO A 448 -11.47 -3.17 1.59
CA PRO A 448 -10.79 -2.58 0.44
C PRO A 448 -11.21 -1.14 0.14
N MET A 449 -12.50 -0.84 0.28
CA MET A 449 -13.03 0.50 0.05
C MET A 449 -12.42 1.54 1.01
N SER A 450 -12.38 1.22 2.30
CA SER A 450 -11.81 2.13 3.32
C SER A 450 -10.31 2.32 3.14
N VAL A 451 -9.57 1.23 2.84
CA VAL A 451 -8.13 1.25 2.60
C VAL A 451 -7.81 2.12 1.38
N MET A 452 -8.51 1.88 0.26
CA MET A 452 -8.28 2.62 -0.98
C MET A 452 -8.54 4.13 -0.84
N VAL A 453 -9.64 4.52 -0.16
CA VAL A 453 -9.92 5.93 0.14
C VAL A 453 -8.85 6.48 1.10
N GLY A 454 -8.44 5.71 2.10
CA GLY A 454 -7.40 6.09 3.06
C GLY A 454 -6.05 6.35 2.40
N ILE A 455 -5.57 5.43 1.56
CA ILE A 455 -4.32 5.56 0.81
C ILE A 455 -4.37 6.78 -0.11
N GLY A 456 -5.45 6.94 -0.87
CA GLY A 456 -5.62 8.11 -1.74
C GLY A 456 -5.64 9.44 -0.98
N LYS A 457 -6.24 9.46 0.22
CA LYS A 457 -6.24 10.66 1.10
C LYS A 457 -4.87 10.88 1.74
N GLY A 458 -4.13 9.82 2.06
CA GLY A 458 -2.75 9.88 2.51
C GLY A 458 -1.86 10.56 1.46
N ALA A 459 -1.91 10.10 0.22
CA ALA A 459 -1.14 10.65 -0.88
C ALA A 459 -1.42 12.14 -1.11
N GLN A 460 -2.70 12.54 -1.09
CA GLN A 460 -3.10 13.97 -1.17
C GLN A 460 -2.57 14.84 -0.01
N ASN A 461 -2.21 14.23 1.11
CA ASN A 461 -1.60 14.91 2.26
C ASN A 461 -0.07 14.73 2.32
N GLY A 462 0.56 14.30 1.24
CA GLY A 462 2.01 14.06 1.19
C GLY A 462 2.48 12.85 2.00
N ILE A 463 1.59 11.90 2.30
CA ILE A 463 1.88 10.67 3.03
C ILE A 463 1.72 9.50 2.07
N LEU A 464 2.83 8.94 1.63
CA LEU A 464 2.84 7.77 0.75
C LEU A 464 2.86 6.50 1.60
N ILE A 465 1.88 5.65 1.41
CA ILE A 465 1.73 4.40 2.12
C ILE A 465 1.96 3.27 1.12
N LYS A 466 2.89 2.37 1.38
CA LYS A 466 3.30 1.29 0.48
C LYS A 466 2.33 0.11 0.51
N ASP A 467 1.67 -0.12 1.66
CA ASP A 467 0.76 -1.24 1.83
C ASP A 467 -0.33 -0.96 2.89
N ALA A 468 -1.40 -1.75 2.82
CA ALA A 468 -2.51 -1.66 3.75
C ALA A 468 -2.17 -2.14 5.16
N GLU A 469 -1.14 -2.99 5.30
CA GLU A 469 -0.67 -3.48 6.59
C GLU A 469 -0.04 -2.36 7.41
N ALA A 470 0.82 -1.54 6.78
CA ALA A 470 1.40 -0.36 7.40
C ALA A 470 0.33 0.61 7.92
N LEU A 471 -0.74 0.80 7.12
CA LEU A 471 -1.87 1.64 7.54
C LEU A 471 -2.59 1.06 8.78
N GLU A 472 -2.75 -0.25 8.87
CA GLU A 472 -3.35 -0.90 10.04
C GLU A 472 -2.41 -0.87 11.25
N GLN A 473 -1.11 -1.19 11.06
CA GLN A 473 -0.12 -1.22 12.14
C GLN A 473 0.12 0.18 12.71
N MET A 474 0.15 1.22 11.87
CA MET A 474 0.29 2.60 12.33
C MET A 474 -0.80 3.00 13.35
N ASN A 475 -2.01 2.44 13.25
CA ASN A 475 -3.03 2.65 14.29
C ASN A 475 -2.65 2.06 15.65
N LYS A 476 -1.88 0.97 15.67
CA LYS A 476 -1.48 0.26 16.90
C LYS A 476 -0.22 0.84 17.54
N VAL A 477 0.59 1.58 16.78
CA VAL A 477 1.84 2.18 17.27
C VAL A 477 1.62 2.90 18.59
N ASP A 478 2.36 2.50 19.62
CA ASP A 478 2.40 3.11 20.95
C ASP A 478 3.75 3.80 21.22
N THR A 479 4.80 3.41 20.51
CA THR A 479 6.15 3.93 20.67
C THR A 479 6.72 4.39 19.33
N LEU A 480 7.24 5.61 19.28
CA LEU A 480 7.90 6.19 18.12
C LEU A 480 9.37 6.43 18.44
N VAL A 481 10.21 5.74 17.72
CA VAL A 481 11.66 5.95 17.72
C VAL A 481 12.01 6.91 16.59
N ILE A 482 12.74 7.97 16.89
CA ILE A 482 13.07 9.02 15.90
C ILE A 482 14.57 9.23 15.86
N ASP A 483 15.15 9.19 14.65
CA ASP A 483 16.51 9.68 14.45
C ASP A 483 16.57 11.20 14.59
N LYS A 484 17.70 11.72 15.03
CA LYS A 484 17.91 13.16 15.15
C LYS A 484 18.15 13.83 13.79
N THR A 485 19.19 13.37 13.08
CA THR A 485 19.75 14.05 11.91
C THR A 485 18.86 13.88 10.68
N GLY A 486 18.51 14.99 9.98
CA GLY A 486 17.62 14.95 8.82
C GLY A 486 16.16 14.65 9.13
N THR A 487 15.86 14.14 10.34
CA THR A 487 14.50 13.79 10.79
C THR A 487 13.94 14.87 11.72
N LEU A 488 14.52 15.07 12.88
CA LEU A 488 14.18 16.18 13.79
C LEU A 488 14.80 17.51 13.31
N THR A 489 15.95 17.42 12.64
CA THR A 489 16.72 18.54 12.11
C THR A 489 16.60 18.65 10.59
N GLU A 490 17.08 19.74 10.01
CA GLU A 490 17.07 19.96 8.55
C GLU A 490 18.04 19.04 7.78
N GLY A 491 18.97 18.35 8.47
CA GLY A 491 20.01 17.53 7.86
C GLY A 491 21.07 18.35 7.10
N LYS A 492 21.19 19.63 7.44
CA LYS A 492 22.12 20.58 6.84
C LYS A 492 23.05 21.15 7.92
N PRO A 493 24.06 20.37 8.35
CA PRO A 493 24.99 20.86 9.35
C PRO A 493 25.72 22.13 8.87
N THR A 494 25.89 23.10 9.77
CA THR A 494 26.55 24.35 9.51
C THR A 494 27.56 24.63 10.62
N VAL A 495 28.69 25.28 10.27
CA VAL A 495 29.68 25.72 11.26
C VAL A 495 29.12 26.91 12.01
N ALA A 496 28.91 26.75 13.31
CA ALA A 496 28.43 27.81 14.19
C ALA A 496 29.58 28.64 14.75
N LYS A 497 30.68 27.94 15.14
CA LYS A 497 31.86 28.63 15.77
C LYS A 497 33.12 27.81 15.57
N LEU A 498 34.22 28.52 15.38
CA LEU A 498 35.57 27.98 15.46
C LEU A 498 36.20 28.35 16.82
N MET A 499 37.07 27.48 17.34
CA MET A 499 37.78 27.67 18.59
C MET A 499 39.23 27.24 18.41
N SER A 500 40.17 28.10 18.73
CA SER A 500 41.61 27.84 18.67
C SER A 500 42.15 27.53 20.08
N PHE A 501 42.93 26.46 20.21
CA PHE A 501 43.49 26.04 21.48
C PHE A 501 45.03 26.03 21.49
N GLY A 502 45.65 25.96 20.31
CA GLY A 502 47.09 25.98 20.12
C GLY A 502 47.66 27.36 19.79
N SER A 503 48.85 27.37 19.20
CA SER A 503 49.56 28.59 18.76
C SER A 503 48.94 29.21 17.50
N LEU A 504 48.16 28.48 16.74
CA LEU A 504 47.58 28.91 15.48
C LEU A 504 46.23 29.63 15.68
N THR A 505 46.05 30.72 14.99
CA THR A 505 44.79 31.47 14.94
C THR A 505 43.79 30.76 14.01
N GLU A 506 42.49 31.07 14.12
CA GLU A 506 41.45 30.50 13.28
C GLU A 506 41.73 30.67 11.78
N LYS A 507 42.31 31.79 11.38
CA LYS A 507 42.69 32.08 9.99
C LYS A 507 43.84 31.20 9.48
N GLU A 508 44.74 30.78 10.37
CA GLU A 508 45.91 29.97 10.00
C GLU A 508 45.61 28.49 9.91
N TRP A 509 44.70 27.91 10.73
CA TRP A 509 44.40 26.51 10.66
C TRP A 509 43.15 26.17 9.80
N LEU A 510 42.31 27.16 9.44
CA LEU A 510 41.17 26.94 8.57
C LEU A 510 41.57 26.42 7.17
N PRO A 511 42.67 26.86 6.52
CA PRO A 511 43.20 26.25 5.28
C PRO A 511 43.64 24.78 5.44
N LEU A 512 44.18 24.40 6.62
CA LEU A 512 44.53 23.02 6.96
C LEU A 512 43.27 22.17 7.04
N LEU A 513 42.27 22.62 7.78
CA LEU A 513 40.99 21.93 7.92
C LEU A 513 40.29 21.74 6.55
N TYR A 514 40.30 22.77 5.71
CA TYR A 514 39.71 22.72 4.37
C TYR A 514 40.40 21.67 3.49
N GLY A 515 41.76 21.67 3.46
CA GLY A 515 42.53 20.68 2.69
C GLY A 515 42.34 19.25 3.20
N LEU A 516 42.33 19.06 4.53
CA LEU A 516 42.10 17.77 5.16
C LEU A 516 40.73 17.19 4.84
N ASN A 517 39.67 18.00 4.81
CA ASN A 517 38.30 17.58 4.57
C ASN A 517 37.89 17.53 3.08
N GLN A 518 38.77 17.95 2.14
CA GLN A 518 38.43 18.08 0.73
C GLN A 518 38.04 16.75 0.08
N GLN A 519 38.62 15.65 0.53
CA GLN A 519 38.33 14.28 0.01
C GLN A 519 37.24 13.53 0.82
N SER A 520 36.69 14.16 1.86
CA SER A 520 35.69 13.53 2.72
C SER A 520 34.26 13.81 2.24
N GLU A 521 33.48 12.77 2.01
CA GLU A 521 32.05 12.86 1.69
C GLU A 521 31.16 13.06 2.91
N HIS A 522 31.73 13.05 4.11
CA HIS A 522 30.94 13.15 5.34
C HIS A 522 30.23 14.50 5.45
N PRO A 523 28.94 14.56 5.92
CA PRO A 523 28.18 15.81 6.03
C PRO A 523 28.88 16.91 6.83
N LEU A 524 29.59 16.54 7.91
CA LEU A 524 30.36 17.50 8.72
C LEU A 524 31.55 18.10 7.94
N ALA A 525 32.22 17.29 7.10
CA ALA A 525 33.30 17.77 6.23
C ALA A 525 32.76 18.72 5.16
N LYS A 526 31.61 18.43 4.56
CA LYS A 526 30.92 19.33 3.62
C LYS A 526 30.58 20.67 4.27
N ALA A 527 30.13 20.67 5.54
CA ALA A 527 29.82 21.87 6.31
C ALA A 527 31.08 22.74 6.54
N THR A 528 32.20 22.11 6.94
CA THR A 528 33.46 22.81 7.16
C THR A 528 34.05 23.36 5.86
N ASN A 529 33.93 22.60 4.76
CA ASN A 529 34.40 23.05 3.45
C ASN A 529 33.59 24.24 2.92
N ALA A 530 32.25 24.18 3.05
CA ALA A 530 31.35 25.27 2.67
C ALA A 530 31.66 26.55 3.49
N TYR A 531 31.92 26.40 4.79
CA TYR A 531 32.29 27.50 5.64
C TYR A 531 33.64 28.13 5.20
N ALA A 532 34.69 27.31 4.97
CA ALA A 532 35.97 27.78 4.51
C ALA A 532 35.88 28.52 3.16
N GLN A 533 35.10 27.99 2.21
CA GLN A 533 34.83 28.67 0.94
C GLN A 533 34.15 30.04 1.14
N SER A 534 33.17 30.13 2.05
CA SER A 534 32.48 31.39 2.33
C SER A 534 33.40 32.46 2.92
N GLN A 535 34.47 32.02 3.58
CA GLN A 535 35.53 32.92 4.10
C GLN A 535 36.63 33.26 3.07
N GLY A 536 36.49 32.75 1.82
CA GLY A 536 37.46 32.98 0.74
C GLY A 536 38.80 32.27 0.94
N VAL A 537 38.82 31.18 1.72
CA VAL A 537 40.05 30.44 2.05
C VAL A 537 40.36 29.42 0.95
N THR A 538 41.65 29.28 0.58
CA THR A 538 42.14 28.25 -0.33
C THR A 538 42.64 27.02 0.46
N PRO A 539 42.35 25.79 0.03
CA PRO A 539 42.77 24.58 0.73
C PRO A 539 44.28 24.36 0.59
N LEU A 540 44.91 23.84 1.63
CA LEU A 540 46.30 23.36 1.56
C LEU A 540 46.36 21.95 0.98
N PRO A 541 47.43 21.55 0.29
CA PRO A 541 47.55 20.21 -0.29
C PRO A 541 47.82 19.17 0.80
N PHE A 542 47.08 18.08 0.79
CA PHE A 542 47.23 16.92 1.67
C PHE A 542 47.48 15.64 0.87
N THR A 543 48.24 14.72 1.46
CA THR A 543 48.51 13.39 0.92
C THR A 543 48.04 12.32 1.93
N ASP A 544 47.98 11.07 1.50
CA ASP A 544 47.69 9.92 2.36
C ASP A 544 46.40 10.06 3.17
N PHE A 545 45.34 10.52 2.49
CA PHE A 545 44.03 10.68 3.11
C PHE A 545 43.44 9.30 3.50
N GLU A 546 42.96 9.21 4.75
CA GLU A 546 42.31 8.02 5.30
C GLU A 546 41.08 8.42 6.10
N ALA A 547 39.94 7.76 5.78
CA ALA A 547 38.73 7.92 6.56
C ALA A 547 38.68 6.84 7.66
N LEU A 548 38.60 7.25 8.91
CA LEU A 548 38.54 6.40 10.10
C LEU A 548 37.08 6.25 10.52
N THR A 549 36.49 5.11 10.20
CA THR A 549 35.05 4.85 10.37
C THR A 549 34.56 5.15 11.79
N GLY A 550 33.56 6.04 11.91
CA GLY A 550 32.96 6.44 13.18
C GLY A 550 33.83 7.34 14.06
N LYS A 551 35.03 7.76 13.61
CA LYS A 551 35.97 8.55 14.41
C LYS A 551 36.35 9.87 13.76
N GLY A 552 36.67 9.88 12.46
CA GLY A 552 37.09 11.07 11.75
C GLY A 552 37.92 10.79 10.51
N VAL A 553 38.85 11.70 10.17
CA VAL A 553 39.74 11.59 9.03
C VAL A 553 41.18 11.88 9.43
N ARG A 554 42.12 11.33 8.68
CA ARG A 554 43.58 11.60 8.81
C ARG A 554 44.15 11.87 7.43
N ALA A 555 45.10 12.81 7.34
CA ALA A 555 45.95 13.00 6.17
C ALA A 555 47.25 13.74 6.54
N ASN A 556 48.25 13.72 5.65
CA ASN A 556 49.54 14.28 5.86
C ASN A 556 49.74 15.61 5.09
N HIS A 557 50.29 16.62 5.76
CA HIS A 557 50.68 17.87 5.13
C HIS A 557 52.08 18.27 5.64
N ALA A 558 53.01 18.55 4.74
CA ALA A 558 54.41 18.98 5.05
C ALA A 558 55.12 18.05 6.06
N GLY A 559 54.86 16.71 6.00
CA GLY A 559 55.49 15.73 6.88
C GLY A 559 54.84 15.62 8.28
N VAL A 560 53.72 16.32 8.53
CA VAL A 560 52.96 16.26 9.77
C VAL A 560 51.62 15.58 9.49
N SER A 561 51.23 14.61 10.36
CA SER A 561 49.91 13.97 10.31
C SER A 561 48.90 14.85 11.05
N TYR A 562 47.79 15.16 10.35
CA TYR A 562 46.67 15.90 10.90
C TYR A 562 45.47 14.99 11.01
N TYR A 563 44.71 15.16 12.06
CA TYR A 563 43.51 14.40 12.40
C TYR A 563 42.34 15.34 12.61
N PHE A 564 41.20 15.03 12.05
CA PHE A 564 39.95 15.75 12.32
C PHE A 564 38.83 14.79 12.64
N GLY A 565 38.28 14.88 13.85
CA GLY A 565 37.24 13.93 14.27
C GLY A 565 36.75 14.15 15.70
N ASN A 566 36.13 13.12 16.27
CA ASN A 566 35.57 13.17 17.62
C ASN A 566 36.69 13.05 18.71
N GLU A 567 36.28 13.25 19.96
CA GLU A 567 37.21 13.23 21.12
C GLU A 567 37.88 11.84 21.26
N ARG A 568 37.19 10.73 20.91
CA ARG A 568 37.77 9.39 20.93
C ARG A 568 38.97 9.22 19.99
N LEU A 569 38.88 9.83 18.78
CA LEU A 569 40.03 9.80 17.86
C LEU A 569 41.22 10.53 18.46
N ILE A 570 41.00 11.68 19.08
CA ILE A 570 42.08 12.49 19.65
C ILE A 570 42.74 11.80 20.86
N GLU A 571 41.98 11.11 21.68
CA GLU A 571 42.46 10.27 22.77
C GLU A 571 43.30 9.06 22.28
N GLU A 572 42.86 8.39 21.21
CA GLU A 572 43.56 7.24 20.61
C GLU A 572 44.92 7.62 20.01
N ILE A 573 45.03 8.80 19.38
CA ILE A 573 46.30 9.25 18.85
C ILE A 573 47.24 9.80 19.95
N GLY A 574 46.76 9.89 21.21
CA GLY A 574 47.54 10.32 22.36
C GLY A 574 47.77 11.84 22.43
N ALA A 575 47.07 12.66 21.65
CA ALA A 575 47.19 14.11 21.72
C ALA A 575 46.63 14.64 23.06
N PRO A 576 47.37 15.47 23.80
CA PRO A 576 46.93 15.92 25.13
C PRO A 576 45.76 16.89 25.03
N ILE A 577 44.62 16.53 25.67
CA ILE A 577 43.47 17.43 25.84
C ILE A 577 43.54 18.00 27.26
N SER A 578 43.90 19.31 27.39
CA SER A 578 43.94 19.95 28.71
C SER A 578 42.56 20.04 29.38
N GLU A 579 42.51 20.15 30.71
CA GLU A 579 41.24 20.33 31.45
C GLU A 579 40.47 21.59 30.99
N GLU A 580 41.22 22.65 30.64
CA GLU A 580 40.65 23.87 30.09
C GLU A 580 39.92 23.61 28.73
N ILE A 581 40.58 22.87 27.83
CA ILE A 581 39.97 22.45 26.56
C ILE A 581 38.72 21.60 26.83
N ARG A 582 38.80 20.58 27.73
CA ARG A 582 37.66 19.76 28.10
C ARG A 582 36.52 20.60 28.67
N HIS A 583 36.80 21.56 29.51
CA HIS A 583 35.77 22.44 30.06
C HIS A 583 35.09 23.27 28.96
N ASN A 584 35.81 23.83 28.04
CA ASN A 584 35.29 24.59 26.91
C ASN A 584 34.44 23.69 25.99
N LEU A 585 34.90 22.46 25.69
CA LEU A 585 34.16 21.50 24.86
C LEU A 585 32.81 21.13 25.52
N ARG A 586 32.83 20.76 26.82
CA ARG A 586 31.61 20.42 27.57
C ARG A 586 30.61 21.56 27.64
N ALA A 587 31.08 22.79 27.79
CA ALA A 587 30.21 23.96 27.79
C ALA A 587 29.46 24.09 26.45
N ARG A 588 30.15 23.92 25.33
CA ARG A 588 29.52 23.97 23.99
C ARG A 588 28.63 22.77 23.68
N GLN A 589 29.04 21.57 24.12
CA GLN A 589 28.18 20.37 23.99
C GLN A 589 26.86 20.53 24.79
N SER A 590 26.91 21.16 25.97
CA SER A 590 25.71 21.43 26.76
C SER A 590 24.79 22.50 26.14
N GLU A 591 25.28 23.28 25.17
CA GLU A 591 24.51 24.21 24.34
C GLU A 591 23.90 23.49 23.09
N GLY A 592 24.20 22.20 22.88
CA GLY A 592 23.66 21.36 21.78
C GLY A 592 24.55 21.31 20.53
N TYR A 593 25.77 21.82 20.58
CA TYR A 593 26.71 21.75 19.45
C TYR A 593 27.37 20.36 19.35
N THR A 594 27.49 19.85 18.14
CA THR A 594 28.37 18.72 17.82
C THR A 594 29.75 19.24 17.59
N LEU A 595 30.77 18.71 18.32
CA LEU A 595 32.16 19.18 18.24
C LEU A 595 33.04 18.19 17.49
N SER A 596 33.89 18.72 16.60
CA SER A 596 34.96 17.97 15.94
C SER A 596 36.28 18.72 16.20
N LEU A 597 37.32 17.98 16.54
CA LEU A 597 38.63 18.50 16.92
C LEU A 597 39.63 18.33 15.78
N LEU A 598 40.39 19.34 15.50
CA LEU A 598 41.60 19.32 14.65
C LEU A 598 42.82 19.17 15.54
N ALA A 599 43.62 18.15 15.32
CA ALA A 599 44.81 17.86 16.11
C ALA A 599 45.95 17.30 15.26
N THR A 600 47.14 17.34 15.81
CA THR A 600 48.29 16.52 15.42
C THR A 600 48.50 15.43 16.49
N ASP A 601 49.49 14.59 16.35
CA ASP A 601 49.99 13.65 17.37
C ASP A 601 50.53 14.35 18.64
N ARG A 602 50.75 15.68 18.60
CA ARG A 602 51.41 16.45 19.67
C ARG A 602 50.47 17.39 20.41
N GLU A 603 49.49 17.97 19.73
CA GLU A 603 48.62 19.00 20.28
C GLU A 603 47.23 19.02 19.59
N VAL A 604 46.26 19.54 20.35
CA VAL A 604 44.97 19.94 19.80
C VAL A 604 45.05 21.37 19.31
N ILE A 605 44.90 21.56 17.99
CA ILE A 605 45.00 22.86 17.32
C ILE A 605 43.75 23.70 17.57
N GLY A 606 42.57 23.06 17.37
CA GLY A 606 41.30 23.75 17.52
C GLY A 606 40.10 22.81 17.46
N ALA A 607 38.93 23.41 17.62
CA ALA A 607 37.69 22.71 17.49
C ALA A 607 36.68 23.48 16.63
N VAL A 608 35.83 22.73 15.94
CA VAL A 608 34.71 23.22 15.15
C VAL A 608 33.42 22.87 15.85
N ALA A 609 32.64 23.87 16.22
CA ALA A 609 31.29 23.69 16.71
C ALA A 609 30.31 23.69 15.52
N ILE A 610 29.62 22.57 15.33
CA ILE A 610 28.68 22.35 14.22
C ILE A 610 27.30 22.22 14.81
N THR A 611 26.31 22.84 14.18
CA THR A 611 24.89 22.74 14.52
C THR A 611 24.12 22.29 13.31
N ASP A 612 23.09 21.52 13.57
CA ASP A 612 22.05 21.15 12.58
C ASP A 612 20.72 21.70 13.11
N LYS A 613 20.15 22.66 12.38
CA LYS A 613 18.95 23.38 12.82
C LYS A 613 17.76 22.43 12.98
N LEU A 614 17.06 22.52 14.11
CA LEU A 614 15.77 21.83 14.31
C LEU A 614 14.74 22.37 13.30
N LYS A 615 13.93 21.49 12.72
CA LYS A 615 12.80 21.90 11.88
C LYS A 615 11.78 22.67 12.72
N ASP A 616 11.24 23.76 12.20
CA ASP A 616 10.35 24.67 12.94
C ASP A 616 9.09 23.97 13.47
N THR A 617 8.64 22.90 12.80
CA THR A 617 7.46 22.10 13.16
C THR A 617 7.73 21.01 14.19
N THR A 618 9.00 20.71 14.52
CA THR A 618 9.41 19.56 15.35
C THR A 618 8.71 19.56 16.72
N ALA A 619 8.84 20.63 17.49
CA ALA A 619 8.31 20.69 18.85
C ALA A 619 6.79 20.51 18.88
N GLN A 620 6.07 21.17 17.96
CA GLN A 620 4.62 21.06 17.88
C GLN A 620 4.15 19.65 17.47
N ALA A 621 4.87 19.01 16.55
CA ALA A 621 4.54 17.65 16.10
C ALA A 621 4.77 16.63 17.22
N LEU A 622 5.85 16.73 17.98
CA LEU A 622 6.14 15.86 19.10
C LEU A 622 5.07 15.97 20.20
N LEU A 623 4.68 17.19 20.56
CA LEU A 623 3.58 17.43 21.51
C LEU A 623 2.27 16.82 21.03
N ALA A 624 1.95 16.97 19.74
CA ALA A 624 0.72 16.39 19.18
C ALA A 624 0.74 14.86 19.17
N LEU A 625 1.90 14.21 18.99
CA LEU A 625 2.07 12.77 19.08
C LEU A 625 1.93 12.26 20.52
N GLN A 626 2.51 12.96 21.49
CA GLN A 626 2.35 12.66 22.91
C GLN A 626 0.88 12.76 23.35
N GLN A 627 0.14 13.79 22.89
CA GLN A 627 -1.28 13.95 23.17
C GLN A 627 -2.16 12.81 22.63
N VAL A 628 -1.75 12.14 21.56
CA VAL A 628 -2.46 10.94 21.04
C VAL A 628 -1.96 9.64 21.67
N GLY A 629 -1.11 9.74 22.71
CA GLY A 629 -0.66 8.60 23.52
C GLY A 629 0.55 7.85 22.94
N VAL A 630 1.35 8.47 22.09
CA VAL A 630 2.57 7.88 21.53
C VAL A 630 3.76 8.27 22.40
N HIS A 631 4.48 7.26 22.90
CA HIS A 631 5.75 7.45 23.62
C HIS A 631 6.87 7.71 22.59
N ILE A 632 7.74 8.69 22.84
CA ILE A 632 8.73 9.13 21.86
C ILE A 632 10.13 8.94 22.40
N ILE A 633 11.01 8.30 21.65
CA ILE A 633 12.42 8.05 21.99
C ILE A 633 13.29 8.62 20.87
N MET A 634 14.18 9.56 21.18
CA MET A 634 15.16 10.08 20.23
C MET A 634 16.40 9.19 20.22
N LEU A 635 16.86 8.78 19.04
CA LEU A 635 18.16 8.14 18.83
C LEU A 635 19.13 9.10 18.15
N THR A 636 20.40 9.08 18.55
CA THR A 636 21.42 9.91 17.94
C THR A 636 22.82 9.30 18.09
N GLY A 637 23.68 9.52 17.10
CA GLY A 637 25.11 9.24 17.19
C GLY A 637 25.91 10.27 17.99
N ASP A 638 25.29 11.39 18.37
CA ASP A 638 25.94 12.40 19.20
C ASP A 638 26.27 11.90 20.60
N ASN A 639 27.15 12.62 21.29
CA ASN A 639 27.46 12.35 22.69
C ASN A 639 26.29 12.71 23.62
N GLU A 640 26.36 12.21 24.85
CA GLU A 640 25.31 12.34 25.87
C GLU A 640 24.92 13.79 26.16
N LEU A 641 25.90 14.71 26.24
CA LEU A 641 25.66 16.13 26.57
C LEU A 641 24.87 16.84 25.46
N THR A 642 25.28 16.64 24.21
CA THR A 642 24.60 17.20 23.04
C THR A 642 23.19 16.62 22.91
N ALA A 643 23.04 15.30 23.08
CA ALA A 643 21.74 14.62 23.02
C ALA A 643 20.77 15.13 24.10
N ALA A 644 21.27 15.27 25.35
CA ALA A 644 20.48 15.80 26.46
C ALA A 644 20.03 17.26 26.22
N ALA A 645 20.92 18.09 25.66
CA ALA A 645 20.61 19.48 25.35
C ALA A 645 19.48 19.59 24.31
N ILE A 646 19.57 18.82 23.23
CA ILE A 646 18.56 18.80 22.17
C ILE A 646 17.25 18.21 22.69
N ALA A 647 17.28 17.08 23.41
CA ALA A 647 16.09 16.47 24.00
C ALA A 647 15.33 17.47 24.90
N ARG A 648 16.06 18.22 25.74
CA ARG A 648 15.48 19.28 26.57
C ARG A 648 14.84 20.40 25.74
N GLN A 649 15.50 20.83 24.65
CA GLN A 649 15.00 21.88 23.76
C GLN A 649 13.67 21.52 23.10
N ILE A 650 13.48 20.24 22.75
CA ILE A 650 12.27 19.73 22.09
C ILE A 650 11.26 19.10 23.06
N GLY A 651 11.53 19.14 24.38
CA GLY A 651 10.64 18.64 25.42
C GLY A 651 10.54 17.11 25.51
N LEU A 652 11.61 16.39 25.12
CA LEU A 652 11.72 14.94 25.27
C LEU A 652 12.51 14.57 26.52
N THR A 653 12.06 13.50 27.20
CA THR A 653 12.72 12.91 28.36
C THR A 653 13.51 11.66 28.01
N ASP A 654 13.10 10.94 26.94
CA ASP A 654 13.70 9.69 26.53
C ASP A 654 14.57 9.89 25.28
N TYR A 655 15.86 9.57 25.40
CA TYR A 655 16.80 9.58 24.29
C TYR A 655 17.90 8.53 24.49
N ARG A 656 18.59 8.16 23.43
CA ARG A 656 19.78 7.31 23.43
C ARG A 656 20.87 7.99 22.61
N ALA A 657 22.04 8.19 23.23
CA ALA A 657 23.20 8.86 22.67
C ALA A 657 24.28 7.88 22.24
N GLY A 658 25.19 8.29 21.38
CA GLY A 658 26.35 7.51 20.94
C GLY A 658 25.98 6.23 20.14
N MET A 659 24.83 6.21 19.49
CA MET A 659 24.30 5.05 18.79
C MET A 659 24.94 4.87 17.42
N LEU A 660 25.42 3.66 17.16
CA LEU A 660 25.80 3.20 15.82
C LEU A 660 24.55 2.70 15.06
N PRO A 661 24.60 2.56 13.74
CA PRO A 661 23.46 2.06 12.95
C PRO A 661 22.90 0.71 13.43
N GLN A 662 23.77 -0.21 13.87
CA GLN A 662 23.40 -1.51 14.42
C GLN A 662 22.66 -1.38 15.76
N ASP A 663 23.12 -0.45 16.63
CA ASP A 663 22.51 -0.23 17.95
C ASP A 663 21.08 0.31 17.81
N LYS A 664 20.80 1.10 16.76
CA LYS A 664 19.46 1.61 16.48
C LYS A 664 18.50 0.45 16.17
N GLN A 665 18.95 -0.52 15.37
CA GLN A 665 18.14 -1.70 15.06
C GLN A 665 17.90 -2.56 16.31
N GLU A 666 18.94 -2.73 17.16
CA GLU A 666 18.83 -3.51 18.40
C GLU A 666 17.87 -2.85 19.39
N GLU A 667 17.87 -1.51 19.49
CA GLU A 667 16.93 -0.79 20.35
C GLU A 667 15.48 -1.00 19.88
N VAL A 668 15.20 -0.98 18.59
CA VAL A 668 13.88 -1.31 18.03
C VAL A 668 13.49 -2.73 18.40
N LYS A 669 14.38 -3.73 18.22
CA LYS A 669 14.14 -5.14 18.62
C LYS A 669 13.88 -5.27 20.12
N ARG A 670 14.63 -4.53 20.94
CA ARG A 670 14.48 -4.53 22.40
C ARG A 670 13.10 -4.03 22.82
N LEU A 671 12.62 -2.96 22.19
CA LEU A 671 11.30 -2.40 22.47
C LEU A 671 10.18 -3.35 22.01
N GLN A 672 10.32 -3.98 20.83
CA GLN A 672 9.40 -5.00 20.32
C GLN A 672 9.33 -6.22 21.24
N ALA A 673 10.49 -6.68 21.78
CA ALA A 673 10.54 -7.77 22.75
C ALA A 673 9.82 -7.46 24.07
N GLN A 674 9.66 -6.18 24.41
CA GLN A 674 8.85 -5.71 25.54
C GLN A 674 7.34 -5.64 25.24
N GLY A 675 6.92 -6.06 24.03
CA GLY A 675 5.54 -6.03 23.58
C GLY A 675 5.05 -4.65 23.09
N LYS A 676 5.98 -3.73 22.81
CA LYS A 676 5.67 -2.42 22.21
C LYS A 676 5.45 -2.54 20.72
N VAL A 677 4.53 -1.75 20.17
CA VAL A 677 4.35 -1.58 18.73
C VAL A 677 5.12 -0.35 18.29
N VAL A 678 6.26 -0.60 17.65
CA VAL A 678 7.29 0.42 17.40
C VAL A 678 7.19 0.99 16.00
N ALA A 679 7.06 2.32 15.87
CA ALA A 679 7.38 3.02 14.64
C ALA A 679 8.80 3.56 14.71
N MET A 680 9.54 3.53 13.58
CA MET A 680 10.85 4.16 13.43
C MET A 680 10.79 5.24 12.35
N ALA A 681 11.25 6.44 12.65
CA ALA A 681 11.36 7.53 11.68
C ALA A 681 12.83 7.90 11.45
N GLY A 682 13.26 7.93 10.18
CA GLY A 682 14.64 8.21 9.78
C GLY A 682 14.74 8.70 8.33
N ASP A 683 15.90 9.21 7.92
CA ASP A 683 16.14 9.76 6.59
C ASP A 683 17.34 9.14 5.86
N GLY A 684 18.24 8.47 6.59
CA GLY A 684 19.54 8.03 6.10
C GLY A 684 19.65 6.53 5.81
N ILE A 685 20.73 6.17 5.10
CA ILE A 685 21.14 4.77 4.88
C ILE A 685 21.39 4.07 6.22
N ASN A 686 21.87 4.82 7.21
CA ASN A 686 22.18 4.31 8.54
C ASN A 686 20.94 3.86 9.31
N ASP A 687 19.75 4.37 8.93
CA ASP A 687 18.49 4.05 9.58
C ASP A 687 17.75 2.91 8.88
N ALA A 688 18.11 2.56 7.65
CA ALA A 688 17.43 1.55 6.84
C ALA A 688 17.23 0.20 7.57
N PRO A 689 18.22 -0.36 8.31
CA PRO A 689 18.03 -1.57 9.08
C PRO A 689 17.00 -1.42 10.22
N ALA A 690 16.98 -0.27 10.88
CA ALA A 690 16.01 0.03 11.96
C ALA A 690 14.61 0.32 11.40
N LEU A 691 14.51 1.01 10.26
CA LEU A 691 13.26 1.25 9.53
C LEU A 691 12.61 -0.07 9.08
N ALA A 692 13.42 -0.99 8.53
CA ALA A 692 12.93 -2.30 8.11
C ALA A 692 12.56 -3.22 9.29
N GLN A 693 13.22 -3.07 10.46
CA GLN A 693 12.94 -3.85 11.65
C GLN A 693 11.66 -3.40 12.36
N ALA A 694 11.33 -2.12 12.34
CA ALA A 694 10.19 -1.57 13.05
C ALA A 694 8.85 -2.14 12.51
N ASP A 695 7.81 -2.16 13.36
CA ASP A 695 6.46 -2.54 12.93
C ASP A 695 5.93 -1.56 11.86
N VAL A 696 6.40 -0.30 11.92
CA VAL A 696 6.13 0.71 10.89
C VAL A 696 7.37 1.57 10.68
N GLY A 697 8.09 1.37 9.57
CA GLY A 697 9.14 2.29 9.13
C GLY A 697 8.53 3.54 8.50
N ILE A 698 9.07 4.72 8.80
CA ILE A 698 8.65 6.02 8.26
C ILE A 698 9.88 6.74 7.71
N ALA A 699 10.00 6.81 6.39
CA ALA A 699 11.08 7.53 5.73
C ALA A 699 10.71 8.99 5.49
N MET A 700 11.71 9.87 5.63
CA MET A 700 11.60 11.26 5.19
C MET A 700 11.83 11.34 3.69
N GLY A 701 10.96 12.01 2.93
CA GLY A 701 11.08 12.15 1.48
C GLY A 701 12.29 12.96 1.02
N THR A 702 12.92 13.67 1.94
CA THR A 702 14.22 14.33 1.77
C THR A 702 15.41 13.39 2.01
N GLY A 703 15.16 12.17 2.47
CA GLY A 703 16.16 11.16 2.78
C GLY A 703 16.71 10.43 1.56
N THR A 704 17.49 9.39 1.82
CA THR A 704 18.10 8.58 0.77
C THR A 704 17.08 7.58 0.15
N ASP A 705 17.30 7.23 -1.12
CA ASP A 705 16.44 6.26 -1.82
C ASP A 705 16.35 4.93 -1.06
N ILE A 706 17.44 4.48 -0.43
CA ILE A 706 17.48 3.23 0.38
C ILE A 706 16.55 3.34 1.60
N ALA A 707 16.54 4.47 2.30
CA ALA A 707 15.63 4.69 3.42
C ALA A 707 14.17 4.69 2.95
N ILE A 708 13.89 5.34 1.82
CA ILE A 708 12.56 5.40 1.21
C ILE A 708 12.08 4.02 0.76
N GLU A 709 12.95 3.17 0.21
CA GLU A 709 12.61 1.80 -0.18
C GLU A 709 12.36 0.88 1.02
N SER A 710 13.10 1.09 2.11
CA SER A 710 13.02 0.27 3.33
C SER A 710 11.78 0.57 4.18
N ALA A 711 11.12 1.70 3.96
CA ALA A 711 10.02 2.15 4.80
C ALA A 711 8.65 1.95 4.12
N PRO A 712 7.67 1.35 4.82
CA PRO A 712 6.30 1.22 4.32
C PRO A 712 5.52 2.54 4.32
N ILE A 713 5.98 3.59 5.02
CA ILE A 713 5.41 4.95 4.95
C ILE A 713 6.51 5.94 4.56
N THR A 714 6.23 6.81 3.60
CA THR A 714 7.14 7.91 3.20
C THR A 714 6.43 9.25 3.33
N LEU A 715 7.07 10.20 4.00
CA LEU A 715 6.60 11.58 4.13
C LEU A 715 7.28 12.45 3.08
N VAL A 716 6.56 12.84 2.03
CA VAL A 716 7.12 13.55 0.86
C VAL A 716 7.93 14.79 1.24
N LYS A 717 7.46 15.56 2.21
CA LYS A 717 8.17 16.75 2.72
C LYS A 717 9.25 16.46 3.76
N GLY A 718 9.25 15.27 4.34
CA GLY A 718 10.12 14.99 5.47
C GLY A 718 9.79 15.79 6.73
N ASP A 719 8.53 16.20 6.92
CA ASP A 719 8.04 16.92 8.09
C ASP A 719 7.36 15.98 9.09
N LEU A 720 7.68 16.13 10.36
CA LEU A 720 7.12 15.32 11.45
C LEU A 720 5.61 15.49 11.64
N SER A 721 5.03 16.62 11.20
CA SER A 721 3.57 16.80 11.19
C SER A 721 2.88 15.74 10.32
N GLY A 722 3.58 15.20 9.31
CA GLY A 722 3.15 14.08 8.50
C GLY A 722 2.92 12.81 9.33
N ILE A 723 3.74 12.54 10.36
CA ILE A 723 3.56 11.39 11.26
C ILE A 723 2.24 11.53 12.05
N VAL A 724 1.96 12.74 12.55
CA VAL A 724 0.70 13.06 13.25
C VAL A 724 -0.50 12.81 12.34
N LYS A 725 -0.42 13.31 11.09
CA LYS A 725 -1.47 13.11 10.08
C LYS A 725 -1.62 11.62 9.73
N ALA A 726 -0.51 10.88 9.54
CA ALA A 726 -0.52 9.44 9.26
C ALA A 726 -1.21 8.65 10.39
N LYS A 727 -0.89 8.94 11.65
CA LYS A 727 -1.51 8.32 12.83
C LYS A 727 -3.02 8.60 12.90
N LYS A 728 -3.43 9.85 12.69
CA LYS A 728 -4.85 10.24 12.67
C LYS A 728 -5.60 9.58 11.51
N LEU A 729 -5.00 9.55 10.32
CA LEU A 729 -5.57 8.89 9.13
C LEU A 729 -5.75 7.40 9.36
N SER A 730 -4.72 6.72 9.84
CA SER A 730 -4.76 5.30 10.19
C SER A 730 -5.88 4.99 11.18
N LYS A 731 -6.00 5.78 12.26
CA LYS A 731 -7.09 5.64 13.24
C LYS A 731 -8.47 5.82 12.59
N ALA A 732 -8.63 6.79 11.71
CA ALA A 732 -9.88 7.04 11.00
C ALA A 732 -10.24 5.88 10.06
N VAL A 733 -9.27 5.36 9.31
CA VAL A 733 -9.47 4.24 8.38
C VAL A 733 -9.82 2.96 9.12
N VAL A 734 -9.06 2.60 10.18
CA VAL A 734 -9.34 1.39 10.96
C VAL A 734 -10.71 1.47 11.66
N LYS A 735 -11.09 2.64 12.18
CA LYS A 735 -12.43 2.87 12.74
C LYS A 735 -13.49 2.66 11.66
N ASN A 736 -13.30 3.23 10.47
CA ASN A 736 -14.22 3.11 9.35
C ASN A 736 -14.36 1.66 8.87
N ILE A 737 -13.26 0.90 8.82
CA ILE A 737 -13.29 -0.55 8.51
C ILE A 737 -14.16 -1.30 9.53
N ARG A 738 -13.98 -1.03 10.83
CA ARG A 738 -14.78 -1.69 11.88
C ARG A 738 -16.27 -1.34 11.77
N GLU A 739 -16.60 -0.08 11.49
CA GLU A 739 -17.98 0.36 11.24
C GLU A 739 -18.56 -0.33 10.00
N ASN A 740 -17.78 -0.45 8.92
CA ASN A 740 -18.19 -1.15 7.70
C ASN A 740 -18.43 -2.64 7.94
N LEU A 741 -17.56 -3.31 8.70
CA LEU A 741 -17.77 -4.72 9.10
C LEU A 741 -19.02 -4.87 9.95
N PHE A 742 -19.28 -3.95 10.86
CA PHE A 742 -20.54 -3.94 11.63
C PHE A 742 -21.75 -3.80 10.72
N PHE A 743 -21.77 -2.83 9.80
CA PHE A 743 -22.88 -2.68 8.84
C PHE A 743 -23.03 -3.90 7.92
N ALA A 744 -21.94 -4.53 7.52
CA ALA A 744 -22.00 -5.72 6.67
C ALA A 744 -22.59 -6.95 7.38
N LEU A 745 -22.44 -7.04 8.71
CA LEU A 745 -22.87 -8.21 9.48
C LEU A 745 -24.21 -8.02 10.20
N VAL A 746 -24.56 -6.82 10.64
CA VAL A 746 -25.75 -6.58 11.45
C VAL A 746 -27.04 -6.97 10.74
N TYR A 747 -27.13 -6.67 9.44
CA TYR A 747 -28.28 -7.06 8.61
C TYR A 747 -28.47 -8.58 8.56
N ASN A 748 -27.38 -9.34 8.50
CA ASN A 748 -27.39 -10.79 8.46
C ASN A 748 -27.76 -11.39 9.84
N VAL A 749 -27.12 -10.88 10.93
CA VAL A 749 -27.37 -11.36 12.29
C VAL A 749 -28.83 -11.19 12.72
N ILE A 750 -29.42 -10.04 12.40
CA ILE A 750 -30.83 -9.77 12.69
C ILE A 750 -31.75 -10.47 11.69
N GLY A 751 -31.36 -10.44 10.41
CA GLY A 751 -32.18 -10.92 9.32
C GLY A 751 -32.37 -12.43 9.26
N ILE A 752 -31.34 -13.24 9.58
CA ILE A 752 -31.41 -14.71 9.55
C ILE A 752 -32.48 -15.25 10.48
N PRO A 753 -32.57 -14.90 11.79
CA PRO A 753 -33.65 -15.35 12.64
C PRO A 753 -35.02 -14.92 12.14
N VAL A 754 -35.15 -13.68 11.65
CA VAL A 754 -36.42 -13.17 11.12
C VAL A 754 -36.85 -13.98 9.87
N ALA A 755 -35.92 -14.25 8.96
CA ALA A 755 -36.15 -15.06 7.76
C ALA A 755 -36.47 -16.51 8.09
N ALA A 756 -35.86 -17.06 9.15
CA ALA A 756 -36.18 -18.39 9.65
C ALA A 756 -37.60 -18.49 10.27
N GLY A 757 -38.26 -17.34 10.49
CA GLY A 757 -39.64 -17.30 10.98
C GLY A 757 -39.79 -17.03 12.48
N ALA A 758 -38.73 -16.46 13.14
CA ALA A 758 -38.76 -16.16 14.58
C ALA A 758 -39.90 -15.21 15.00
N LEU A 759 -40.39 -14.37 14.08
CA LEU A 759 -41.51 -13.46 14.35
C LEU A 759 -42.91 -14.10 14.16
N TYR A 760 -42.96 -15.23 13.51
CA TYR A 760 -44.25 -15.85 13.16
C TYR A 760 -45.07 -16.28 14.40
N PRO A 761 -44.53 -16.94 15.44
CA PRO A 761 -45.29 -17.36 16.59
C PRO A 761 -45.94 -16.21 17.37
N VAL A 762 -45.37 -15.01 17.31
CA VAL A 762 -45.82 -13.85 18.08
C VAL A 762 -46.68 -12.91 17.23
N PHE A 763 -46.27 -12.66 15.99
CA PHE A 763 -46.83 -11.62 15.13
C PHE A 763 -47.52 -12.19 13.86
N GLY A 764 -47.40 -13.49 13.57
CA GLY A 764 -47.89 -14.10 12.32
C GLY A 764 -47.16 -13.60 11.06
N ILE A 765 -46.01 -12.96 11.20
CA ILE A 765 -45.27 -12.29 10.10
C ILE A 765 -44.15 -13.21 9.63
N LEU A 766 -44.05 -13.43 8.32
CA LEU A 766 -42.93 -14.08 7.65
C LEU A 766 -42.20 -13.06 6.77
N LEU A 767 -40.89 -13.17 6.71
CA LEU A 767 -40.06 -12.31 5.85
C LEU A 767 -40.10 -12.78 4.41
N SER A 768 -40.59 -11.94 3.50
CA SER A 768 -40.49 -12.23 2.08
C SER A 768 -39.03 -12.26 1.61
N PRO A 769 -38.63 -13.26 0.78
CA PRO A 769 -37.31 -13.30 0.17
C PRO A 769 -36.91 -12.02 -0.58
N MET A 770 -37.87 -11.30 -1.17
CA MET A 770 -37.65 -9.99 -1.84
C MET A 770 -37.22 -8.91 -0.85
N LEU A 771 -37.84 -8.84 0.34
CA LEU A 771 -37.45 -7.91 1.40
C LEU A 771 -36.03 -8.23 1.92
N GLY A 772 -35.69 -9.54 2.00
CA GLY A 772 -34.34 -9.97 2.31
C GLY A 772 -33.30 -9.45 1.30
N ALA A 773 -33.57 -9.56 0.00
CA ALA A 773 -32.69 -9.06 -1.05
C ALA A 773 -32.56 -7.52 -1.04
N LEU A 774 -33.66 -6.82 -0.75
CA LEU A 774 -33.65 -5.37 -0.59
C LEU A 774 -32.79 -4.94 0.60
N ALA A 775 -32.91 -5.59 1.75
CA ALA A 775 -32.09 -5.32 2.93
C ALA A 775 -30.59 -5.54 2.64
N MET A 776 -30.22 -6.55 1.86
CA MET A 776 -28.83 -6.80 1.44
C MET A 776 -28.29 -5.69 0.52
N SER A 777 -29.13 -5.15 -0.38
CA SER A 777 -28.75 -3.99 -1.20
C SER A 777 -28.48 -2.74 -0.33
N PHE A 778 -29.30 -2.50 0.70
CA PHE A 778 -29.08 -1.42 1.66
C PHE A 778 -27.80 -1.62 2.50
N SER A 779 -27.47 -2.86 2.86
CA SER A 779 -26.20 -3.17 3.55
C SER A 779 -25.01 -2.69 2.71
N SER A 780 -24.97 -3.00 1.42
CA SER A 780 -23.91 -2.54 0.52
C SER A 780 -23.86 -1.02 0.39
N VAL A 781 -25.01 -0.35 0.27
CA VAL A 781 -25.09 1.13 0.21
C VAL A 781 -24.58 1.75 1.50
N SER A 782 -24.88 1.17 2.66
CA SER A 782 -24.41 1.65 3.97
C SER A 782 -22.88 1.59 4.07
N VAL A 783 -22.27 0.48 3.67
CA VAL A 783 -20.81 0.30 3.64
C VAL A 783 -20.13 1.30 2.69
N ILE A 784 -20.66 1.43 1.46
CA ILE A 784 -20.12 2.37 0.47
C ILE A 784 -20.22 3.81 0.98
N GLY A 785 -21.39 4.22 1.49
CA GLY A 785 -21.62 5.55 2.03
C GLY A 785 -20.67 5.88 3.19
N ASN A 786 -20.47 4.93 4.09
CA ASN A 786 -19.56 5.10 5.23
C ASN A 786 -18.09 5.16 4.78
N ALA A 787 -17.64 4.32 3.84
CA ALA A 787 -16.29 4.38 3.29
C ALA A 787 -16.00 5.73 2.61
N LEU A 788 -16.95 6.25 1.84
CA LEU A 788 -16.82 7.55 1.17
C LEU A 788 -16.76 8.74 2.16
N ARG A 789 -17.22 8.58 3.40
CA ARG A 789 -17.08 9.60 4.46
C ARG A 789 -15.63 9.94 4.75
N LEU A 790 -14.68 8.98 4.54
CA LEU A 790 -13.25 9.21 4.70
C LEU A 790 -12.70 10.28 3.73
N LYS A 791 -13.37 10.59 2.62
CA LYS A 791 -12.97 11.68 1.72
C LYS A 791 -12.96 13.05 2.40
N ARG A 792 -13.71 13.20 3.49
CA ARG A 792 -13.76 14.45 4.29
C ARG A 792 -12.64 14.56 5.32
N PHE A 793 -11.74 13.57 5.39
CA PHE A 793 -10.61 13.62 6.31
C PHE A 793 -9.63 14.74 5.90
N GLY A 794 -9.27 15.61 6.85
CA GLY A 794 -8.29 16.68 6.62
C GLY A 794 -8.84 17.94 5.91
N ASN A 795 -10.16 18.01 5.69
CA ASN A 795 -10.86 19.23 5.25
C ASN A 795 -11.36 20.00 6.45
#